data_a574cd3880a1733097cb985491a8cee1
#
_entry.id   a574cd3880a1733097cb985491a8cee1
#
_cell.length_a   1.000
_cell.length_b   1.000
_cell.length_c   1.000
_cell.angle_alpha   90.00
_cell.angle_beta   90.00
_cell.angle_gamma   90.00
#
_symmetry.space_group_name_H-M   'P 1'
#
loop_
_entity.id
_entity.type
_entity.pdbx_description
1 polymer ?
#
loop_
_entity_poly.entity_id
_entity_poly.type
_entity_poly.pdbx_seq_one_letter_code
_entity_poly.pdbx_strand_id
1 'polypeptide(L)'
;IMSAISSAKDEMISPDEMEVNAGGDYNAKRIAGVYREYQKTLKANNALDFDDLIVKTVELFQNCGDVLENYQERFRYIMVDEYQDTNHIQFLMVKMLARKYRNLCVVGDDDQSIYKFRGANITNILNFEKEYEDAKVIKLEQNYRSCGNILAAANAVIQHNEGRKDKALWTDQDAGEKISFDQCDTEYAEGDLVASRIKTLVRQGVGYRDIAILYRTNAQSRVLGEKMVYANIPYRVYGGTNFYARKEIKDVLAYLKVINNTTDNLYFRRVVNVPKRGIGEASLSKVESFADAYGLSMMDAAARADEIPGMAVKTSGKIKQFATLIQSFRDMLQDGESLDAVYDRILEDTGYESELIAEHTEESMTRLENIDELRNKVVEFVDENEEAGLSEFLEEIALVSDLDSMSEDDNQVKLMTLHSAKGLEFPYVFICGMEDRVFPSGMALNSDDPDALEEERRLCYVGITRAMKKLYLSAARERMMHGNRISSDVSRFIREIPPLLFEHEADMRNMAKRRETESVDRYNRGDLYSDSSYGSSYNYKPRTPGKEYGQKNPYSSYARQKSYGQPSTQPAFGKAFVVSASGKPDYEVGDRVRHIKFGVGTVENLEKGDKDYEVTVNFDRCGVRKMFASFAKLKKSE
;
A
#
# COMPACT_ATOMS: atom_id res chain seq x y z
N ILE A 1 12.37 2.20 10.03
CA ILE A 1 13.34 1.66 11.04
C ILE A 1 12.76 0.41 11.70
N MET A 2 11.54 0.46 12.29
CA MET A 2 10.95 -0.74 12.93
C MET A 2 10.78 -1.89 11.94
N SER A 3 10.28 -1.62 10.74
CA SER A 3 10.17 -2.63 9.67
C SER A 3 11.53 -3.26 9.31
N ALA A 4 12.58 -2.45 9.19
CA ALA A 4 13.93 -2.96 8.91
C ALA A 4 14.50 -3.81 10.06
N ILE A 5 14.14 -3.48 11.32
CA ILE A 5 14.52 -4.28 12.49
C ILE A 5 13.75 -5.61 12.49
N SER A 6 12.45 -5.59 12.22
CA SER A 6 11.61 -6.79 12.12
C SER A 6 12.12 -7.72 11.02
N SER A 7 12.40 -7.19 9.80
CA SER A 7 12.98 -7.98 8.72
C SER A 7 14.36 -8.57 9.08
N ALA A 8 15.21 -7.82 9.80
CA ALA A 8 16.50 -8.35 10.27
C ALA A 8 16.31 -9.49 11.28
N LYS A 9 15.32 -9.37 12.18
CA LYS A 9 14.96 -10.44 13.13
C LYS A 9 14.45 -11.70 12.43
N ASP A 10 13.60 -11.53 11.41
CA ASP A 10 13.08 -12.64 10.61
C ASP A 10 14.18 -13.44 9.90
N GLU A 11 15.28 -12.77 9.53
CA GLU A 11 16.47 -13.37 8.92
C GLU A 11 17.56 -13.75 9.96
N MET A 12 17.27 -13.67 11.25
CA MET A 12 18.24 -13.91 12.35
C MET A 12 19.49 -13.01 12.29
N ILE A 13 19.38 -11.83 11.70
CA ILE A 13 20.48 -10.86 11.60
C ILE A 13 20.52 -10.03 12.89
N SER A 14 21.61 -10.17 13.64
CA SER A 14 21.86 -9.38 14.85
C SER A 14 22.18 -7.91 14.52
N PRO A 15 22.07 -6.98 15.50
CA PRO A 15 22.47 -5.59 15.30
C PRO A 15 23.92 -5.43 14.82
N ASP A 16 24.83 -6.29 15.28
CA ASP A 16 26.25 -6.25 14.91
C ASP A 16 26.47 -6.74 13.48
N GLU A 17 25.79 -7.81 13.07
CA GLU A 17 25.82 -8.32 11.69
C GLU A 17 25.17 -7.31 10.73
N MET A 18 24.08 -6.66 11.13
CA MET A 18 23.44 -5.61 10.35
C MET A 18 24.38 -4.42 10.12
N GLU A 19 25.18 -4.03 11.13
CA GLU A 19 26.19 -2.98 10.99
C GLU A 19 27.32 -3.37 10.04
N VAL A 20 27.79 -4.63 10.12
CA VAL A 20 28.83 -5.16 9.21
C VAL A 20 28.29 -5.21 7.78
N ASN A 21 27.06 -5.70 7.60
CA ASN A 21 26.43 -5.81 6.27
C ASN A 21 26.13 -4.44 5.64
N ALA A 22 25.97 -3.40 6.47
CA ALA A 22 25.76 -2.02 6.00
C ALA A 22 26.94 -1.45 5.21
N GLY A 23 28.16 -2.01 5.36
CA GLY A 23 29.33 -1.57 4.60
C GLY A 23 29.57 -0.06 4.70
N GLY A 24 29.42 0.65 3.56
CA GLY A 24 29.56 2.11 3.47
C GLY A 24 28.24 2.90 3.64
N ASP A 25 27.11 2.22 3.73
CA ASP A 25 25.81 2.90 3.82
C ASP A 25 25.57 3.51 5.21
N TYR A 26 25.53 4.84 5.26
CA TYR A 26 25.32 5.60 6.48
C TYR A 26 23.94 5.36 7.10
N ASN A 27 22.89 5.23 6.27
CA ASN A 27 21.53 5.02 6.76
C ASN A 27 21.38 3.61 7.35
N ALA A 28 21.89 2.59 6.68
CA ALA A 28 21.88 1.21 7.19
C ALA A 28 22.65 1.10 8.52
N LYS A 29 23.81 1.75 8.68
CA LYS A 29 24.54 1.83 9.97
C LYS A 29 23.74 2.50 11.06
N ARG A 30 23.01 3.56 10.71
CA ARG A 30 22.16 4.27 11.66
C ARG A 30 20.99 3.39 12.15
N ILE A 31 20.40 2.62 11.25
CA ILE A 31 19.35 1.65 11.60
C ILE A 31 19.93 0.56 12.52
N ALA A 32 21.11 0.01 12.22
CA ALA A 32 21.78 -0.96 13.08
C ALA A 32 22.07 -0.41 14.49
N GLY A 33 22.48 0.86 14.58
CA GLY A 33 22.66 1.56 15.87
C GLY A 33 21.35 1.68 16.67
N VAL A 34 20.23 2.04 16.00
CA VAL A 34 18.91 2.08 16.63
C VAL A 34 18.47 0.68 17.06
N TYR A 35 18.69 -0.33 16.24
CA TYR A 35 18.36 -1.72 16.56
C TYR A 35 19.11 -2.19 17.82
N ARG A 36 20.40 -1.87 17.94
CA ARG A 36 21.20 -2.18 19.15
C ARG A 36 20.62 -1.53 20.41
N GLU A 37 20.30 -0.24 20.38
CA GLU A 37 19.70 0.46 21.53
C GLU A 37 18.28 -0.03 21.82
N TYR A 38 17.51 -0.39 20.80
CA TYR A 38 16.18 -1.00 20.95
C TYR A 38 16.26 -2.32 21.70
N GLN A 39 17.14 -3.26 21.29
CA GLN A 39 17.33 -4.53 21.96
C GLN A 39 17.86 -4.38 23.39
N LYS A 40 18.77 -3.42 23.61
CA LYS A 40 19.27 -3.11 24.94
C LYS A 40 18.17 -2.58 25.86
N THR A 41 17.28 -1.75 25.33
CA THR A 41 16.14 -1.19 26.08
C THR A 41 15.12 -2.27 26.42
N LEU A 42 14.78 -3.16 25.48
CA LEU A 42 13.91 -4.32 25.74
C LEU A 42 14.50 -5.19 26.85
N LYS A 43 15.79 -5.52 26.76
CA LYS A 43 16.48 -6.30 27.79
C LYS A 43 16.49 -5.61 29.15
N ALA A 44 16.72 -4.30 29.21
CA ALA A 44 16.72 -3.53 30.46
C ALA A 44 15.34 -3.50 31.12
N ASN A 45 14.28 -3.51 30.31
CA ASN A 45 12.88 -3.55 30.77
C ASN A 45 12.35 -4.97 31.01
N ASN A 46 13.19 -6.00 30.86
CA ASN A 46 12.79 -7.42 30.90
C ASN A 46 11.57 -7.69 29.99
N ALA A 47 11.59 -7.14 28.77
CA ALA A 47 10.53 -7.20 27.78
C ALA A 47 11.03 -7.85 26.48
N LEU A 48 10.10 -8.41 25.73
CA LEU A 48 10.29 -8.94 24.38
C LEU A 48 9.25 -8.27 23.47
N ASP A 49 9.58 -8.07 22.21
CA ASP A 49 8.58 -7.81 21.19
C ASP A 49 8.07 -9.13 20.56
N PHE A 50 7.14 -9.02 19.61
CA PHE A 50 6.57 -10.21 18.99
C PHE A 50 7.59 -11.02 18.19
N ASP A 51 8.52 -10.36 17.50
CA ASP A 51 9.57 -11.04 16.73
C ASP A 51 10.53 -11.78 17.67
N ASP A 52 10.86 -11.17 18.82
CA ASP A 52 11.72 -11.79 19.84
C ASP A 52 11.16 -13.11 20.39
N LEU A 53 9.84 -13.34 20.37
CA LEU A 53 9.26 -14.59 20.84
C LEU A 53 9.83 -15.80 20.07
N ILE A 54 10.01 -15.65 18.76
CA ILE A 54 10.57 -16.71 17.93
C ILE A 54 12.10 -16.63 17.91
N VAL A 55 12.70 -15.43 17.77
CA VAL A 55 14.15 -15.23 17.77
C VAL A 55 14.77 -15.83 19.04
N LYS A 56 14.26 -15.46 20.22
CA LYS A 56 14.79 -15.95 21.48
C LYS A 56 14.53 -17.43 21.72
N THR A 57 13.47 -17.98 21.15
CA THR A 57 13.24 -19.43 21.16
C THR A 57 14.29 -20.16 20.32
N VAL A 58 14.60 -19.68 19.12
CA VAL A 58 15.64 -20.25 18.26
C VAL A 58 17.02 -20.12 18.90
N GLU A 59 17.37 -18.93 19.43
CA GLU A 59 18.63 -18.72 20.18
C GLU A 59 18.74 -19.66 21.38
N LEU A 60 17.65 -19.87 22.13
CA LEU A 60 17.61 -20.80 23.27
C LEU A 60 17.90 -22.23 22.80
N PHE A 61 17.29 -22.68 21.72
CA PHE A 61 17.53 -24.00 21.16
C PHE A 61 18.94 -24.19 20.61
N GLN A 62 19.54 -23.13 20.07
CA GLN A 62 20.93 -23.16 19.59
C GLN A 62 21.93 -23.25 20.73
N ASN A 63 21.68 -22.56 21.84
CA ASN A 63 22.64 -22.41 22.93
C ASN A 63 22.43 -23.41 24.08
N CYS A 64 21.23 -23.97 24.22
CA CYS A 64 20.86 -24.88 25.31
C CYS A 64 20.34 -26.21 24.73
N GLY A 65 21.26 -27.12 24.42
CA GLY A 65 20.94 -28.40 23.78
C GLY A 65 20.01 -29.30 24.61
N ASP A 66 20.07 -29.24 25.93
CA ASP A 66 19.18 -29.95 26.86
C ASP A 66 17.72 -29.45 26.75
N VAL A 67 17.54 -28.14 26.58
CA VAL A 67 16.21 -27.58 26.36
C VAL A 67 15.66 -28.05 25.03
N LEU A 68 16.44 -27.95 23.94
CA LEU A 68 16.04 -28.43 22.63
C LEU A 68 15.68 -29.92 22.67
N GLU A 69 16.51 -30.74 23.31
CA GLU A 69 16.26 -32.19 23.44
C GLU A 69 14.95 -32.49 24.18
N ASN A 70 14.66 -31.75 25.27
CA ASN A 70 13.39 -31.88 25.97
C ASN A 70 12.17 -31.59 25.08
N TYR A 71 12.24 -30.55 24.26
CA TYR A 71 11.16 -30.25 23.33
C TYR A 71 11.07 -31.23 22.16
N GLN A 72 12.20 -31.76 21.66
CA GLN A 72 12.22 -32.82 20.66
C GLN A 72 11.60 -34.13 21.20
N GLU A 73 11.84 -34.47 22.47
CA GLU A 73 11.18 -35.64 23.12
C GLU A 73 9.67 -35.43 23.28
N ARG A 74 9.25 -34.18 23.54
CA ARG A 74 7.85 -33.82 23.71
C ARG A 74 7.10 -33.82 22.39
N PHE A 75 7.73 -33.26 21.32
CA PHE A 75 7.15 -33.09 19.99
C PHE A 75 7.74 -34.11 19.00
N ARG A 76 7.36 -35.37 19.15
CA ARG A 76 7.87 -36.45 18.29
C ARG A 76 7.24 -36.46 16.89
N TYR A 77 6.09 -35.82 16.71
CA TYR A 77 5.40 -35.62 15.46
C TYR A 77 5.09 -34.13 15.33
N ILE A 78 5.48 -33.53 14.22
CA ILE A 78 5.31 -32.12 13.94
C ILE A 78 4.53 -31.99 12.62
N MET A 79 3.44 -31.26 12.65
CA MET A 79 2.63 -30.93 11.48
C MET A 79 2.55 -29.42 11.35
N VAL A 80 2.86 -28.89 10.15
CA VAL A 80 2.83 -27.45 9.85
C VAL A 80 1.90 -27.26 8.68
N ASP A 81 0.85 -26.48 8.88
CA ASP A 81 -0.07 -26.05 7.82
C ASP A 81 0.34 -24.69 7.26
N GLU A 82 -0.15 -24.34 6.06
CA GLU A 82 0.17 -23.10 5.35
C GLU A 82 1.69 -22.84 5.24
N TYR A 83 2.46 -23.91 5.01
CA TYR A 83 3.93 -23.86 5.08
C TYR A 83 4.57 -22.87 4.10
N GLN A 84 3.89 -22.52 3.00
CA GLN A 84 4.32 -21.50 2.02
C GLN A 84 4.36 -20.08 2.60
N ASP A 85 3.71 -19.83 3.74
CA ASP A 85 3.67 -18.52 4.39
C ASP A 85 4.71 -18.38 5.51
N THR A 86 5.56 -19.41 5.71
CA THR A 86 6.59 -19.35 6.75
C THR A 86 7.76 -18.45 6.33
N ASN A 87 8.28 -17.66 7.30
CA ASN A 87 9.52 -16.92 7.14
C ASN A 87 10.75 -17.78 7.50
N HIS A 88 11.96 -17.23 7.34
CA HIS A 88 13.21 -17.98 7.56
C HIS A 88 13.35 -18.46 9.01
N ILE A 89 13.05 -17.64 10.01
CA ILE A 89 13.21 -18.03 11.42
C ILE A 89 12.21 -19.11 11.85
N GLN A 90 10.98 -19.07 11.33
CA GLN A 90 9.98 -20.12 11.56
C GLN A 90 10.43 -21.45 10.95
N PHE A 91 10.99 -21.40 9.74
CA PHE A 91 11.63 -22.58 9.11
C PHE A 91 12.74 -23.13 9.99
N LEU A 92 13.66 -22.31 10.52
CA LEU A 92 14.73 -22.75 11.41
C LEU A 92 14.19 -23.42 12.69
N MET A 93 13.18 -22.83 13.31
CA MET A 93 12.55 -23.39 14.52
C MET A 93 11.98 -24.78 14.25
N VAL A 94 11.21 -24.93 13.17
CA VAL A 94 10.63 -26.22 12.75
C VAL A 94 11.73 -27.24 12.46
N LYS A 95 12.78 -26.86 11.72
CA LYS A 95 13.94 -27.69 11.38
C LYS A 95 14.65 -28.21 12.63
N MET A 96 14.89 -27.34 13.62
CA MET A 96 15.55 -27.74 14.88
C MET A 96 14.70 -28.71 15.68
N LEU A 97 13.41 -28.46 15.83
CA LEU A 97 12.48 -29.33 16.53
C LEU A 97 12.36 -30.71 15.86
N ALA A 98 12.26 -30.73 14.53
CA ALA A 98 12.08 -31.98 13.78
C ALA A 98 13.34 -32.84 13.67
N ARG A 99 14.53 -32.29 13.94
CA ARG A 99 15.84 -32.90 13.63
C ARG A 99 16.02 -34.31 14.24
N LYS A 100 15.53 -34.58 15.45
CA LYS A 100 15.78 -35.85 16.17
C LYS A 100 14.97 -36.98 15.57
N TYR A 101 13.68 -36.78 15.38
CA TYR A 101 12.75 -37.85 14.98
C TYR A 101 12.42 -37.82 13.49
N ARG A 102 12.60 -36.68 12.82
CA ARG A 102 12.28 -36.48 11.39
C ARG A 102 10.82 -36.80 11.02
N ASN A 103 9.92 -36.89 12.02
CA ASN A 103 8.48 -37.04 11.79
C ASN A 103 7.85 -35.69 11.53
N LEU A 104 8.20 -35.09 10.41
CA LEU A 104 7.71 -33.78 9.97
C LEU A 104 6.75 -33.96 8.79
N CYS A 105 5.57 -33.41 8.93
CA CYS A 105 4.60 -33.28 7.85
C CYS A 105 4.34 -31.78 7.62
N VAL A 106 4.54 -31.29 6.41
CA VAL A 106 4.18 -29.92 6.03
C VAL A 106 3.08 -29.97 4.99
N VAL A 107 2.11 -29.09 5.12
CA VAL A 107 1.02 -28.91 4.17
C VAL A 107 1.06 -27.47 3.68
N GLY A 108 0.86 -27.25 2.38
CA GLY A 108 0.85 -25.92 1.83
C GLY A 108 0.61 -25.93 0.31
N ASP A 109 0.38 -24.74 -0.20
CA ASP A 109 0.12 -24.51 -1.61
C ASP A 109 0.95 -23.30 -2.07
N ASP A 110 2.01 -23.55 -2.84
CA ASP A 110 2.88 -22.51 -3.39
C ASP A 110 2.12 -21.46 -4.21
N ASP A 111 1.00 -21.85 -4.87
CA ASP A 111 0.13 -20.94 -5.60
C ASP A 111 -0.71 -20.03 -4.67
N GLN A 112 -0.69 -20.25 -3.36
CA GLN A 112 -1.34 -19.42 -2.34
C GLN A 112 -0.35 -18.65 -1.44
N SER A 113 0.94 -18.57 -1.82
CA SER A 113 1.93 -17.75 -1.14
C SER A 113 1.73 -16.29 -1.50
N ILE A 114 1.09 -15.51 -0.61
CA ILE A 114 0.67 -14.13 -0.82
C ILE A 114 1.07 -13.19 0.32
N TYR A 115 2.01 -13.60 1.20
CA TYR A 115 2.47 -12.84 2.35
C TYR A 115 3.98 -12.52 2.32
N LYS A 116 4.58 -12.39 1.12
CA LYS A 116 5.99 -11.98 0.95
C LYS A 116 6.29 -10.65 1.64
N PHE A 117 5.35 -9.71 1.60
CA PHE A 117 5.43 -8.42 2.28
C PHE A 117 5.49 -8.53 3.82
N ARG A 118 5.09 -9.67 4.40
CA ARG A 118 5.23 -10.02 5.84
C ARG A 118 6.40 -10.94 6.12
N GLY A 119 7.36 -11.04 5.21
CA GLY A 119 8.55 -11.88 5.38
C GLY A 119 8.37 -13.36 5.00
N ALA A 120 7.20 -13.78 4.50
CA ALA A 120 7.01 -15.15 4.01
C ALA A 120 7.99 -15.46 2.87
N ASN A 121 8.55 -16.66 2.90
CA ASN A 121 9.52 -17.11 1.91
C ASN A 121 9.05 -18.39 1.22
N ILE A 122 8.51 -18.21 0.01
CA ILE A 122 8.00 -19.33 -0.82
C ILE A 122 9.07 -20.41 -1.06
N THR A 123 10.37 -20.07 -1.01
CA THR A 123 11.43 -21.05 -1.22
C THR A 123 11.46 -22.13 -0.16
N ASN A 124 10.88 -21.90 1.03
CA ASN A 124 10.78 -22.90 2.09
C ASN A 124 9.98 -24.14 1.61
N ILE A 125 8.84 -23.93 0.94
CA ILE A 125 8.04 -25.04 0.41
C ILE A 125 8.60 -25.56 -0.91
N LEU A 126 9.09 -24.70 -1.79
CA LEU A 126 9.64 -25.11 -3.09
C LEU A 126 10.89 -25.97 -2.95
N ASN A 127 11.75 -25.66 -1.95
CA ASN A 127 13.00 -26.36 -1.70
C ASN A 127 12.89 -27.46 -0.63
N PHE A 128 11.69 -27.75 -0.12
CA PHE A 128 11.51 -28.73 0.95
C PHE A 128 12.12 -30.12 0.63
N GLU A 129 11.92 -30.61 -0.62
CA GLU A 129 12.48 -31.87 -1.08
C GLU A 129 14.01 -31.86 -1.20
N LYS A 130 14.62 -30.68 -1.37
CA LYS A 130 16.09 -30.56 -1.38
C LYS A 130 16.66 -30.61 0.05
N GLU A 131 15.91 -30.10 1.04
CA GLU A 131 16.28 -30.12 2.44
C GLU A 131 16.02 -31.49 3.07
N TYR A 132 14.99 -32.19 2.60
CA TYR A 132 14.59 -33.53 3.07
C TYR A 132 14.49 -34.47 1.86
N GLU A 133 15.65 -35.02 1.44
CA GLU A 133 15.75 -35.89 0.25
C GLU A 133 14.85 -37.14 0.30
N ASP A 134 14.52 -37.61 1.53
CA ASP A 134 13.64 -38.75 1.80
C ASP A 134 12.15 -38.34 1.96
N ALA A 135 11.80 -37.09 1.68
CA ALA A 135 10.42 -36.62 1.80
C ALA A 135 9.50 -37.30 0.78
N LYS A 136 8.33 -37.74 1.26
CA LYS A 136 7.28 -38.23 0.40
C LYS A 136 6.31 -37.10 0.07
N VAL A 137 6.29 -36.69 -1.19
CA VAL A 137 5.35 -35.67 -1.68
C VAL A 137 4.03 -36.32 -2.08
N ILE A 138 2.93 -35.79 -1.56
CA ILE A 138 1.56 -36.19 -1.91
C ILE A 138 0.85 -34.94 -2.43
N LYS A 139 0.44 -34.95 -3.69
CA LYS A 139 -0.33 -33.87 -4.30
C LYS A 139 -1.81 -34.06 -4.03
N LEU A 140 -2.45 -33.04 -3.42
CA LEU A 140 -3.90 -32.99 -3.19
C LEU A 140 -4.53 -32.16 -4.31
N GLU A 141 -4.75 -32.78 -5.49
CA GLU A 141 -5.21 -32.08 -6.69
C GLU A 141 -6.74 -32.06 -6.84
N GLN A 142 -7.47 -32.87 -6.06
CA GLN A 142 -8.93 -32.82 -6.09
C GLN A 142 -9.45 -31.65 -5.25
N ASN A 143 -10.20 -30.77 -5.90
CA ASN A 143 -10.87 -29.63 -5.27
C ASN A 143 -12.34 -29.98 -5.02
N TYR A 144 -12.83 -29.71 -3.80
CA TYR A 144 -14.19 -29.98 -3.36
C TYR A 144 -15.04 -28.70 -3.19
N ARG A 145 -14.42 -27.52 -3.34
CA ARG A 145 -15.05 -26.22 -3.11
C ARG A 145 -15.74 -25.67 -4.34
N SER A 146 -15.01 -25.54 -5.43
CA SER A 146 -15.40 -24.77 -6.61
C SER A 146 -15.92 -25.64 -7.73
N CYS A 147 -16.90 -25.15 -8.48
CA CYS A 147 -17.35 -25.76 -9.73
C CYS A 147 -16.27 -25.69 -10.82
N GLY A 148 -16.44 -26.52 -11.88
CA GLY A 148 -15.42 -26.75 -12.91
C GLY A 148 -14.98 -25.47 -13.64
N ASN A 149 -15.91 -24.57 -14.00
CA ASN A 149 -15.56 -23.34 -14.73
C ASN A 149 -14.69 -22.39 -13.91
N ILE A 150 -14.96 -22.27 -12.61
CA ILE A 150 -14.17 -21.43 -11.68
C ILE A 150 -12.77 -22.01 -11.56
N LEU A 151 -12.66 -23.32 -11.38
CA LEU A 151 -11.38 -24.00 -11.24
C LEU A 151 -10.54 -23.93 -12.51
N ALA A 152 -11.18 -24.06 -13.68
CA ALA A 152 -10.52 -23.91 -14.98
C ALA A 152 -9.94 -22.49 -15.15
N ALA A 153 -10.68 -21.46 -14.73
CA ALA A 153 -10.19 -20.10 -14.77
C ALA A 153 -9.00 -19.87 -13.82
N ALA A 154 -9.08 -20.38 -12.59
CA ALA A 154 -8.00 -20.30 -11.62
C ALA A 154 -6.71 -20.97 -12.14
N ASN A 155 -6.83 -22.20 -12.67
CA ASN A 155 -5.72 -22.91 -13.29
C ASN A 155 -5.12 -22.14 -14.48
N ALA A 156 -5.96 -21.56 -15.34
CA ALA A 156 -5.50 -20.80 -16.49
C ALA A 156 -4.67 -19.56 -16.07
N VAL A 157 -5.12 -18.82 -15.07
CA VAL A 157 -4.38 -17.66 -14.56
C VAL A 157 -3.04 -18.08 -13.96
N ILE A 158 -3.06 -19.06 -13.04
CA ILE A 158 -1.84 -19.40 -12.28
C ILE A 158 -0.76 -20.07 -13.12
N GLN A 159 -1.12 -20.69 -14.25
CA GLN A 159 -0.17 -21.31 -15.18
C GLN A 159 0.83 -20.35 -15.79
N HIS A 160 0.58 -19.03 -15.74
CA HIS A 160 1.49 -18.01 -16.22
C HIS A 160 2.64 -17.69 -15.25
N ASN A 161 2.64 -18.27 -14.04
CA ASN A 161 3.76 -18.20 -13.11
C ASN A 161 4.80 -19.27 -13.43
N GLU A 162 6.09 -18.88 -13.40
CA GLU A 162 7.22 -19.78 -13.66
C GLU A 162 7.72 -20.45 -12.37
N GLY A 163 7.74 -19.72 -11.26
CA GLY A 163 8.25 -20.16 -9.95
C GLY A 163 7.26 -21.02 -9.16
N ARG A 164 6.72 -22.12 -9.74
CA ARG A 164 5.71 -22.98 -9.08
C ARG A 164 5.98 -24.48 -9.28
N LYS A 165 5.41 -25.30 -8.37
CA LYS A 165 5.37 -26.76 -8.57
C LYS A 165 4.27 -27.11 -9.55
N ASP A 166 4.57 -27.98 -10.50
CA ASP A 166 3.58 -28.44 -11.49
C ASP A 166 2.46 -29.23 -10.82
N LYS A 167 1.25 -28.68 -10.87
CA LYS A 167 0.00 -29.25 -10.40
C LYS A 167 -1.18 -28.66 -11.16
N ALA A 168 -2.27 -29.42 -11.26
CA ALA A 168 -3.51 -28.96 -11.85
C ALA A 168 -4.68 -29.42 -10.97
N LEU A 169 -5.40 -28.46 -10.40
CA LEU A 169 -6.59 -28.77 -9.61
C LEU A 169 -7.72 -29.26 -10.53
N TRP A 170 -8.40 -30.30 -10.10
CA TRP A 170 -9.59 -30.85 -10.78
C TRP A 170 -10.72 -31.07 -9.77
N THR A 171 -11.96 -31.21 -10.27
CA THR A 171 -13.14 -31.40 -9.42
C THR A 171 -14.10 -32.38 -10.05
N ASP A 172 -14.81 -33.14 -9.22
CA ASP A 172 -15.96 -33.99 -9.61
C ASP A 172 -17.28 -33.19 -9.65
N GLN A 173 -17.26 -31.91 -9.22
CA GLN A 173 -18.44 -31.05 -9.30
C GLN A 173 -18.77 -30.73 -10.77
N ASP A 174 -20.03 -30.39 -11.03
CA ASP A 174 -20.47 -29.91 -12.33
C ASP A 174 -19.64 -28.70 -12.82
N ALA A 175 -19.67 -28.47 -14.13
CA ALA A 175 -19.01 -27.30 -14.72
C ALA A 175 -19.47 -25.99 -14.07
N GLY A 176 -20.70 -25.93 -13.59
CA GLY A 176 -21.29 -24.76 -12.96
C GLY A 176 -21.59 -23.65 -13.97
N GLU A 177 -21.95 -22.47 -13.43
CA GLU A 177 -22.21 -21.31 -14.27
C GLU A 177 -20.89 -20.75 -14.85
N LYS A 178 -20.99 -20.13 -16.03
CA LYS A 178 -19.88 -19.40 -16.64
C LYS A 178 -19.57 -18.14 -15.81
N ILE A 179 -18.33 -17.65 -15.91
CA ILE A 179 -17.87 -16.43 -15.22
C ILE A 179 -18.52 -15.22 -15.86
N SER A 180 -19.01 -14.30 -15.03
CA SER A 180 -19.50 -13.02 -15.49
C SER A 180 -18.37 -12.00 -15.46
N PHE A 181 -18.17 -11.25 -16.55
CA PHE A 181 -17.26 -10.13 -16.59
C PHE A 181 -17.97 -8.92 -17.16
N ASP A 182 -17.87 -7.78 -16.44
CA ASP A 182 -18.45 -6.51 -16.85
C ASP A 182 -17.41 -5.40 -16.79
N GLN A 183 -17.30 -4.62 -17.86
CA GLN A 183 -16.51 -3.40 -17.88
C GLN A 183 -17.44 -2.20 -17.81
N CYS A 184 -17.39 -1.48 -16.69
CA CYS A 184 -18.16 -0.27 -16.44
C CYS A 184 -17.38 0.98 -16.88
N ASP A 185 -18.07 2.12 -17.05
CA ASP A 185 -17.41 3.36 -17.41
C ASP A 185 -16.60 3.94 -16.24
N THR A 186 -17.17 3.92 -15.03
CA THR A 186 -16.53 4.42 -13.80
C THR A 186 -16.63 3.43 -12.64
N GLU A 187 -15.86 3.66 -11.57
CA GLU A 187 -15.94 2.89 -10.31
C GLU A 187 -17.32 3.00 -9.64
N TYR A 188 -18.03 4.11 -9.84
CA TYR A 188 -19.39 4.29 -9.31
C TYR A 188 -20.39 3.42 -10.06
N ALA A 189 -20.27 3.37 -11.39
CA ALA A 189 -21.06 2.47 -12.22
C ALA A 189 -20.75 0.99 -11.91
N GLU A 190 -19.49 0.66 -11.60
CA GLU A 190 -19.09 -0.65 -11.11
C GLU A 190 -19.81 -1.00 -9.80
N GLY A 191 -19.81 -0.10 -8.82
CA GLY A 191 -20.50 -0.28 -7.55
C GLY A 191 -22.02 -0.42 -7.70
N ASP A 192 -22.66 0.34 -8.58
CA ASP A 192 -24.09 0.24 -8.90
C ASP A 192 -24.44 -1.08 -9.56
N LEU A 193 -23.59 -1.58 -10.48
CA LEU A 193 -23.73 -2.88 -11.10
C LEU A 193 -23.68 -4.00 -10.06
N VAL A 194 -22.67 -3.96 -9.16
CA VAL A 194 -22.50 -4.95 -8.09
C VAL A 194 -23.73 -4.98 -7.20
N ALA A 195 -24.20 -3.81 -6.74
CA ALA A 195 -25.40 -3.69 -5.91
C ALA A 195 -26.66 -4.25 -6.62
N SER A 196 -26.82 -3.97 -7.91
CA SER A 196 -27.93 -4.47 -8.72
C SER A 196 -27.91 -6.00 -8.86
N ARG A 197 -26.72 -6.59 -9.11
CA ARG A 197 -26.55 -8.05 -9.19
C ARG A 197 -26.82 -8.73 -7.86
N ILE A 198 -26.37 -8.16 -6.74
CA ILE A 198 -26.66 -8.65 -5.39
C ILE A 198 -28.17 -8.66 -5.14
N LYS A 199 -28.87 -7.57 -5.46
CA LYS A 199 -30.34 -7.53 -5.34
C LYS A 199 -31.04 -8.62 -6.19
N THR A 200 -30.47 -8.91 -7.36
CA THR A 200 -31.00 -9.97 -8.22
C THR A 200 -30.79 -11.35 -7.60
N LEU A 201 -29.61 -11.64 -7.05
CA LEU A 201 -29.32 -12.88 -6.33
C LEU A 201 -30.25 -13.07 -5.13
N VAL A 202 -30.46 -12.01 -4.36
CA VAL A 202 -31.33 -12.05 -3.18
C VAL A 202 -32.79 -12.32 -3.57
N ARG A 203 -33.29 -11.75 -4.67
CA ARG A 203 -34.61 -12.07 -5.22
C ARG A 203 -34.72 -13.54 -5.66
N GLN A 204 -33.63 -14.18 -5.99
CA GLN A 204 -33.55 -15.61 -6.32
C GLN A 204 -33.41 -16.50 -5.07
N GLY A 205 -33.43 -15.91 -3.86
CA GLY A 205 -33.37 -16.62 -2.59
C GLY A 205 -31.97 -16.80 -1.99
N VAL A 206 -30.94 -16.13 -2.55
CA VAL A 206 -29.58 -16.14 -1.98
C VAL A 206 -29.54 -15.25 -0.74
N GLY A 207 -28.95 -15.73 0.36
CA GLY A 207 -28.73 -14.93 1.55
C GLY A 207 -27.57 -13.94 1.36
N TYR A 208 -27.65 -12.76 1.96
CA TYR A 208 -26.54 -11.80 1.92
C TYR A 208 -25.24 -12.39 2.45
N ARG A 209 -25.30 -13.24 3.49
CA ARG A 209 -24.13 -13.91 4.08
C ARG A 209 -23.37 -14.84 3.11
N ASP A 210 -24.02 -15.25 2.02
CA ASP A 210 -23.46 -16.15 1.01
C ASP A 210 -22.67 -15.37 -0.08
N ILE A 211 -22.61 -14.04 0.02
CA ILE A 211 -22.04 -13.14 -0.96
C ILE A 211 -20.82 -12.43 -0.37
N ALA A 212 -19.71 -12.45 -1.11
CA ALA A 212 -18.52 -11.67 -0.80
C ALA A 212 -18.13 -10.75 -1.95
N ILE A 213 -17.69 -9.54 -1.61
CA ILE A 213 -17.08 -8.56 -2.51
C ILE A 213 -15.61 -8.46 -2.13
N LEU A 214 -14.72 -8.83 -3.04
CA LEU A 214 -13.29 -8.83 -2.87
C LEU A 214 -12.66 -7.71 -3.69
N TYR A 215 -11.67 -7.05 -3.12
CA TYR A 215 -10.94 -5.96 -3.75
C TYR A 215 -9.45 -5.99 -3.35
N ARG A 216 -8.61 -5.25 -4.12
CA ARG A 216 -7.15 -5.26 -3.93
C ARG A 216 -6.71 -4.39 -2.74
N THR A 217 -7.25 -3.19 -2.62
CA THR A 217 -6.88 -2.23 -1.57
C THR A 217 -8.08 -1.83 -0.71
N ASN A 218 -7.79 -1.47 0.53
CA ASN A 218 -8.82 -1.02 1.47
C ASN A 218 -9.56 0.25 1.01
N ALA A 219 -8.91 1.09 0.22
CA ALA A 219 -9.50 2.31 -0.34
C ALA A 219 -10.76 2.02 -1.17
N GLN A 220 -10.74 0.95 -1.98
CA GLN A 220 -11.88 0.55 -2.81
C GLN A 220 -13.16 0.27 -2.03
N SER A 221 -13.05 -0.01 -0.71
CA SER A 221 -14.23 -0.26 0.13
C SER A 221 -15.14 0.96 0.31
N ARG A 222 -14.65 2.19 0.04
CA ARG A 222 -15.47 3.41 0.15
C ARG A 222 -16.62 3.39 -0.86
N VAL A 223 -16.31 3.40 -2.15
CA VAL A 223 -17.31 3.43 -3.23
C VAL A 223 -18.26 2.23 -3.11
N LEU A 224 -17.71 1.03 -2.90
CA LEU A 224 -18.51 -0.19 -2.76
C LEU A 224 -19.44 -0.11 -1.53
N GLY A 225 -18.94 0.36 -0.39
CA GLY A 225 -19.72 0.53 0.83
C GLY A 225 -20.83 1.57 0.67
N GLU A 226 -20.53 2.75 0.13
CA GLU A 226 -21.52 3.79 -0.17
C GLU A 226 -22.65 3.26 -1.07
N LYS A 227 -22.30 2.51 -2.13
CA LYS A 227 -23.30 1.90 -3.02
C LYS A 227 -24.14 0.83 -2.32
N MET A 228 -23.58 0.08 -1.35
CA MET A 228 -24.38 -0.84 -0.52
C MET A 228 -25.35 -0.06 0.37
N VAL A 229 -24.92 1.04 1.00
CA VAL A 229 -25.78 1.91 1.81
C VAL A 229 -26.92 2.49 0.96
N TYR A 230 -26.62 3.14 -0.17
CA TYR A 230 -27.66 3.71 -1.05
C TYR A 230 -28.63 2.65 -1.60
N ALA A 231 -28.14 1.43 -1.78
CA ALA A 231 -28.96 0.32 -2.23
C ALA A 231 -29.76 -0.37 -1.10
N ASN A 232 -29.60 0.04 0.17
CA ASN A 232 -30.14 -0.64 1.36
C ASN A 232 -29.73 -2.12 1.42
N ILE A 233 -28.48 -2.43 1.14
CA ILE A 233 -27.89 -3.77 1.24
C ILE A 233 -27.07 -3.82 2.51
N PRO A 234 -27.42 -4.69 3.49
CA PRO A 234 -26.63 -4.84 4.70
C PRO A 234 -25.26 -5.45 4.36
N TYR A 235 -24.19 -4.83 4.85
CA TYR A 235 -22.83 -5.31 4.63
C TYR A 235 -21.93 -5.13 5.83
N ARG A 236 -20.79 -5.82 5.82
CA ARG A 236 -19.75 -5.70 6.84
C ARG A 236 -18.36 -5.78 6.20
N VAL A 237 -17.47 -4.87 6.62
CA VAL A 237 -16.05 -4.90 6.23
C VAL A 237 -15.29 -5.85 7.15
N TYR A 238 -14.62 -6.85 6.57
CA TYR A 238 -13.80 -7.83 7.27
C TYR A 238 -12.31 -7.50 7.14
N GLY A 239 -11.57 -7.70 8.24
CA GLY A 239 -10.14 -7.40 8.28
C GLY A 239 -9.82 -5.90 8.39
N GLY A 240 -10.81 -5.07 8.69
CA GLY A 240 -10.67 -3.62 8.85
C GLY A 240 -11.89 -3.01 9.50
N THR A 241 -11.92 -1.68 9.53
CA THR A 241 -13.08 -0.87 9.93
C THR A 241 -13.69 -0.22 8.70
N ASN A 242 -14.98 0.13 8.79
CA ASN A 242 -15.64 0.92 7.77
C ASN A 242 -14.83 2.17 7.43
N PHE A 243 -14.89 2.63 6.19
CA PHE A 243 -14.00 3.66 5.68
C PHE A 243 -13.98 4.92 6.57
N TYR A 244 -15.15 5.48 6.87
CA TYR A 244 -15.28 6.70 7.69
C TYR A 244 -14.99 6.49 9.19
N ALA A 245 -14.89 5.24 9.63
CA ALA A 245 -14.51 4.91 11.01
C ALA A 245 -13.00 4.79 11.23
N ARG A 246 -12.18 4.79 10.15
CA ARG A 246 -10.71 4.70 10.21
C ARG A 246 -10.10 5.92 10.87
N LYS A 247 -8.98 5.70 11.57
CA LYS A 247 -8.33 6.74 12.38
C LYS A 247 -7.92 7.94 11.52
N GLU A 248 -7.21 7.71 10.43
CA GLU A 248 -6.69 8.73 9.52
C GLU A 248 -7.82 9.54 8.88
N ILE A 249 -8.92 8.87 8.52
CA ILE A 249 -10.10 9.53 7.96
C ILE A 249 -10.78 10.39 9.02
N LYS A 250 -10.96 9.86 10.24
CA LYS A 250 -11.50 10.64 11.36
C LYS A 250 -10.62 11.83 11.73
N ASP A 251 -9.29 11.71 11.58
CA ASP A 251 -8.36 12.79 11.88
C ASP A 251 -8.52 13.93 10.85
N VAL A 252 -8.53 13.61 9.55
CA VAL A 252 -8.72 14.61 8.49
C VAL A 252 -10.13 15.23 8.54
N LEU A 253 -11.18 14.41 8.72
CA LEU A 253 -12.54 14.92 8.89
C LEU A 253 -12.66 15.82 10.13
N ALA A 254 -11.92 15.54 11.21
CA ALA A 254 -11.91 16.40 12.38
C ALA A 254 -11.28 17.77 12.10
N TYR A 255 -10.25 17.85 11.23
CA TYR A 255 -9.75 19.13 10.73
C TYR A 255 -10.84 19.90 9.98
N LEU A 256 -11.50 19.27 9.03
CA LEU A 256 -12.59 19.88 8.27
C LEU A 256 -13.73 20.37 9.19
N LYS A 257 -14.09 19.57 10.21
CA LYS A 257 -15.13 19.94 11.19
C LYS A 257 -14.73 21.13 12.05
N VAL A 258 -13.47 21.25 12.49
CA VAL A 258 -12.97 22.42 13.24
C VAL A 258 -12.94 23.66 12.34
N ILE A 259 -12.58 23.53 11.08
CA ILE A 259 -12.59 24.60 10.09
C ILE A 259 -14.03 25.08 9.88
N ASN A 260 -14.99 24.17 9.74
CA ASN A 260 -16.41 24.48 9.59
C ASN A 260 -17.00 25.15 10.84
N ASN A 261 -16.73 24.56 12.01
CA ASN A 261 -17.24 25.02 13.29
C ASN A 261 -16.15 25.11 14.36
N THR A 262 -15.63 26.30 14.60
CA THR A 262 -14.57 26.57 15.59
C THR A 262 -15.04 26.46 17.05
N THR A 263 -16.34 26.35 17.31
CA THR A 263 -16.87 26.16 18.67
C THR A 263 -16.91 24.69 19.08
N ASP A 264 -16.59 23.77 18.18
CA ASP A 264 -16.56 22.34 18.47
C ASP A 264 -15.25 21.92 19.17
N ASN A 265 -15.30 21.92 20.48
CA ASN A 265 -14.14 21.60 21.34
C ASN A 265 -13.70 20.13 21.21
N LEU A 266 -14.60 19.20 20.85
CA LEU A 266 -14.29 17.79 20.70
C LEU A 266 -13.31 17.55 19.56
N TYR A 267 -13.62 18.10 18.37
CA TYR A 267 -12.75 17.96 17.21
C TYR A 267 -11.49 18.80 17.31
N PHE A 268 -11.55 19.99 17.94
CA PHE A 268 -10.35 20.76 18.29
C PHE A 268 -9.37 19.92 19.10
N ARG A 269 -9.84 19.28 20.18
CA ARG A 269 -9.03 18.45 21.07
C ARG A 269 -8.40 17.26 20.32
N ARG A 270 -9.13 16.70 19.35
CA ARG A 270 -8.65 15.62 18.52
C ARG A 270 -7.46 16.02 17.65
N VAL A 271 -7.50 17.19 17.00
CA VAL A 271 -6.51 17.55 15.95
C VAL A 271 -5.38 18.45 16.42
N VAL A 272 -5.51 19.12 17.54
CA VAL A 272 -4.51 20.11 18.02
C VAL A 272 -3.10 19.52 18.17
N ASN A 273 -2.97 18.22 18.42
CA ASN A 273 -1.70 17.51 18.55
C ASN A 273 -1.58 16.30 17.58
N VAL A 274 -2.26 16.36 16.45
CA VAL A 274 -2.22 15.38 15.37
C VAL A 274 -2.00 16.12 14.04
N PRO A 275 -0.84 16.02 13.39
CA PRO A 275 0.44 15.40 13.81
C PRO A 275 1.00 15.91 15.14
N LYS A 276 1.94 15.17 15.72
CA LYS A 276 2.50 15.51 17.04
C LYS A 276 3.19 16.88 17.05
N ARG A 277 2.61 17.83 17.77
CA ARG A 277 3.16 19.19 17.98
C ARG A 277 3.86 19.37 19.33
N GLY A 278 3.84 18.32 20.17
CA GLY A 278 4.38 18.38 21.53
C GLY A 278 3.55 19.27 22.46
N ILE A 279 2.24 19.30 22.24
CA ILE A 279 1.25 19.92 23.12
C ILE A 279 0.71 18.81 24.04
N GLY A 280 1.11 18.83 25.30
CA GLY A 280 0.71 17.81 26.27
C GLY A 280 -0.67 18.07 26.86
N GLU A 281 -1.29 17.01 27.41
CA GLU A 281 -2.63 17.03 28.00
C GLU A 281 -2.78 18.11 29.10
N ALA A 282 -1.76 18.29 29.96
CA ALA A 282 -1.76 19.33 30.99
C ALA A 282 -1.87 20.76 30.40
N SER A 283 -1.37 20.98 29.17
CA SER A 283 -1.49 22.27 28.49
C SER A 283 -2.88 22.43 27.89
N LEU A 284 -3.45 21.36 27.34
CA LEU A 284 -4.82 21.35 26.81
C LEU A 284 -5.85 21.58 27.92
N SER A 285 -5.66 20.99 29.10
CA SER A 285 -6.51 21.27 30.27
C SER A 285 -6.48 22.73 30.73
N LYS A 286 -5.33 23.41 30.56
CA LYS A 286 -5.24 24.85 30.83
C LYS A 286 -5.99 25.67 29.79
N VAL A 287 -5.93 25.31 28.52
CA VAL A 287 -6.73 25.95 27.46
C VAL A 287 -8.21 25.78 27.74
N GLU A 288 -8.65 24.58 28.08
CA GLU A 288 -10.03 24.26 28.43
C GLU A 288 -10.52 25.07 29.65
N SER A 289 -9.74 25.07 30.75
CA SER A 289 -10.07 25.85 31.96
C SER A 289 -10.16 27.35 31.67
N PHE A 290 -9.29 27.89 30.81
CA PHE A 290 -9.35 29.29 30.40
C PHE A 290 -10.57 29.56 29.52
N ALA A 291 -10.87 28.66 28.56
CA ALA A 291 -12.08 28.75 27.73
C ALA A 291 -13.35 28.79 28.59
N ASP A 292 -13.47 27.86 29.54
CA ASP A 292 -14.62 27.78 30.45
C ASP A 292 -14.76 29.05 31.32
N ALA A 293 -13.62 29.56 31.88
CA ALA A 293 -13.64 30.73 32.74
C ALA A 293 -14.09 32.01 32.02
N TYR A 294 -13.85 32.11 30.71
CA TYR A 294 -14.18 33.31 29.92
C TYR A 294 -15.34 33.09 28.95
N GLY A 295 -15.99 31.93 28.97
CA GLY A 295 -17.08 31.58 28.04
C GLY A 295 -16.65 31.55 26.58
N LEU A 296 -15.43 31.09 26.30
CA LEU A 296 -14.83 31.00 24.98
C LEU A 296 -14.87 29.56 24.46
N SER A 297 -14.73 29.38 23.15
CA SER A 297 -14.36 28.09 22.58
C SER A 297 -12.88 27.76 22.87
N MET A 298 -12.49 26.48 22.81
CA MET A 298 -11.07 26.11 22.91
C MET A 298 -10.24 26.73 21.78
N MET A 299 -10.83 26.95 20.61
CA MET A 299 -10.17 27.62 19.48
C MET A 299 -9.88 29.10 19.80
N ASP A 300 -10.86 29.83 20.35
CA ASP A 300 -10.68 31.23 20.74
C ASP A 300 -9.67 31.35 21.89
N ALA A 301 -9.73 30.44 22.86
CA ALA A 301 -8.75 30.37 23.94
C ALA A 301 -7.34 30.05 23.42
N ALA A 302 -7.21 29.18 22.41
CA ALA A 302 -5.95 28.87 21.77
C ALA A 302 -5.35 30.08 21.01
N ALA A 303 -6.17 30.88 20.35
CA ALA A 303 -5.73 32.14 19.74
C ALA A 303 -5.18 33.13 20.77
N ARG A 304 -5.64 33.04 22.02
CA ARG A 304 -5.24 33.86 23.17
C ARG A 304 -4.31 33.11 24.16
N ALA A 305 -3.60 32.07 23.66
CA ALA A 305 -2.80 31.18 24.51
C ALA A 305 -1.71 31.92 25.35
N ASP A 306 -1.30 33.11 24.92
CA ASP A 306 -0.34 33.96 25.68
C ASP A 306 -0.94 34.53 26.98
N GLU A 307 -2.27 34.62 27.08
CA GLU A 307 -3.00 35.14 28.23
C GLU A 307 -3.28 34.04 29.27
N ILE A 308 -3.04 32.78 28.95
CA ILE A 308 -3.35 31.63 29.82
C ILE A 308 -2.35 31.55 30.99
N PRO A 309 -2.81 31.67 32.25
CA PRO A 309 -1.94 31.63 33.39
C PRO A 309 -1.16 30.31 33.51
N GLY A 310 0.16 30.40 33.76
CA GLY A 310 1.02 29.25 33.96
C GLY A 310 1.29 28.41 32.67
N MET A 311 0.97 28.95 31.51
CA MET A 311 1.35 28.34 30.22
C MET A 311 2.81 28.69 29.89
N ALA A 312 3.60 27.69 29.50
CA ALA A 312 4.99 27.94 29.07
C ALA A 312 4.99 28.66 27.71
N VAL A 313 5.83 29.71 27.54
CA VAL A 313 5.91 30.51 26.30
C VAL A 313 6.08 29.68 25.04
N LYS A 314 6.91 28.62 25.08
CA LYS A 314 7.10 27.71 23.95
C LYS A 314 5.84 26.94 23.60
N THR A 315 5.02 26.58 24.58
CA THR A 315 3.78 25.82 24.40
C THR A 315 2.65 26.76 23.94
N SER A 316 2.54 27.95 24.52
CA SER A 316 1.55 28.95 24.07
C SER A 316 1.79 29.33 22.61
N GLY A 317 3.06 29.52 22.22
CA GLY A 317 3.42 29.76 20.82
C GLY A 317 2.96 28.65 19.86
N LYS A 318 3.13 27.38 20.22
CA LYS A 318 2.66 26.25 19.41
C LYS A 318 1.12 26.18 19.28
N ILE A 319 0.43 26.41 20.40
CA ILE A 319 -1.03 26.41 20.43
C ILE A 319 -1.57 27.55 19.55
N LYS A 320 -0.98 28.73 19.67
CA LYS A 320 -1.34 29.90 18.86
C LYS A 320 -1.05 29.69 17.37
N GLN A 321 0.10 29.06 17.02
CA GLN A 321 0.40 28.67 15.64
C GLN A 321 -0.67 27.73 15.08
N PHE A 322 -1.11 26.76 15.87
CA PHE A 322 -2.19 25.87 15.45
C PHE A 322 -3.49 26.65 15.21
N ALA A 323 -3.88 27.55 16.11
CA ALA A 323 -5.08 28.37 15.94
C ALA A 323 -4.98 29.27 14.68
N THR A 324 -3.80 29.84 14.43
CA THR A 324 -3.55 30.64 13.21
C THR A 324 -3.67 29.78 11.95
N LEU A 325 -3.15 28.56 11.99
CA LEU A 325 -3.24 27.60 10.87
C LEU A 325 -4.71 27.23 10.55
N ILE A 326 -5.53 26.94 11.55
CA ILE A 326 -6.96 26.68 11.32
C ILE A 326 -7.66 27.92 10.76
N GLN A 327 -7.32 29.12 11.25
CA GLN A 327 -7.91 30.35 10.72
C GLN A 327 -7.51 30.57 9.27
N SER A 328 -6.27 30.29 8.85
CA SER A 328 -5.85 30.45 7.45
C SER A 328 -6.65 29.56 6.49
N PHE A 329 -7.00 28.33 6.89
CA PHE A 329 -7.87 27.47 6.06
C PHE A 329 -9.30 28.01 5.95
N ARG A 330 -9.81 28.64 7.02
CA ARG A 330 -11.11 29.31 6.97
C ARG A 330 -11.11 30.52 6.05
N ASP A 331 -10.04 31.31 6.12
CA ASP A 331 -9.88 32.48 5.26
C ASP A 331 -9.82 32.06 3.79
N MET A 332 -9.13 30.96 3.44
CA MET A 332 -9.13 30.40 2.08
C MET A 332 -10.54 30.07 1.58
N LEU A 333 -11.36 29.40 2.41
CA LEU A 333 -12.76 29.10 2.04
C LEU A 333 -13.60 30.38 1.88
N GLN A 334 -13.37 31.41 2.73
CA GLN A 334 -14.07 32.69 2.64
C GLN A 334 -13.64 33.50 1.40
N ASP A 335 -12.39 33.35 0.99
CA ASP A 335 -11.83 33.99 -0.23
C ASP A 335 -12.27 33.26 -1.52
N GLY A 336 -13.03 32.14 -1.40
CA GLY A 336 -13.61 31.40 -2.51
C GLY A 336 -12.70 30.32 -3.09
N GLU A 337 -11.67 29.89 -2.36
CA GLU A 337 -10.88 28.71 -2.74
C GLU A 337 -11.75 27.45 -2.68
N SER A 338 -11.52 26.52 -3.59
CA SER A 338 -12.27 25.27 -3.67
C SER A 338 -11.96 24.33 -2.51
N LEU A 339 -12.91 23.48 -2.14
CA LEU A 339 -12.77 22.56 -1.00
C LEU A 339 -11.61 21.57 -1.20
N ASP A 340 -11.37 21.10 -2.41
CA ASP A 340 -10.24 20.21 -2.76
C ASP A 340 -8.89 20.92 -2.58
N ALA A 341 -8.78 22.19 -2.95
CA ALA A 341 -7.58 22.99 -2.71
C ALA A 341 -7.31 23.17 -1.20
N VAL A 342 -8.36 23.44 -0.42
CA VAL A 342 -8.24 23.54 1.05
C VAL A 342 -7.88 22.19 1.67
N TYR A 343 -8.43 21.10 1.16
CA TYR A 343 -8.09 19.74 1.60
C TYR A 343 -6.60 19.43 1.42
N ASP A 344 -6.06 19.75 0.24
CA ASP A 344 -4.63 19.56 -0.05
C ASP A 344 -3.75 20.41 0.87
N ARG A 345 -4.13 21.65 1.12
CA ARG A 345 -3.41 22.53 2.04
C ARG A 345 -3.45 22.02 3.48
N ILE A 346 -4.55 21.43 3.94
CA ILE A 346 -4.63 20.80 5.26
C ILE A 346 -3.56 19.70 5.37
N LEU A 347 -3.44 18.80 4.42
CA LEU A 347 -2.48 17.70 4.45
C LEU A 347 -1.03 18.22 4.41
N GLU A 348 -0.75 19.20 3.55
CA GLU A 348 0.58 19.79 3.37
C GLU A 348 1.01 20.60 4.61
N ASP A 349 0.23 21.63 5.00
CA ASP A 349 0.62 22.59 6.02
C ASP A 349 0.59 22.00 7.44
N THR A 350 -0.27 21.00 7.69
CA THR A 350 -0.22 20.25 8.96
C THR A 350 0.95 19.28 9.03
N GLY A 351 1.49 18.86 7.90
CA GLY A 351 2.51 17.82 7.79
C GLY A 351 1.97 16.41 8.01
N TYR A 352 0.65 16.20 7.93
CA TYR A 352 0.02 14.90 8.19
C TYR A 352 0.48 13.83 7.20
N GLU A 353 0.46 14.16 5.91
CA GLU A 353 0.94 13.29 4.85
C GLU A 353 2.45 13.00 4.98
N SER A 354 3.24 14.04 5.26
CA SER A 354 4.69 13.92 5.43
C SER A 354 5.08 13.01 6.61
N GLU A 355 4.31 13.01 7.71
CA GLU A 355 4.53 12.10 8.85
C GLU A 355 4.29 10.65 8.42
N LEU A 356 3.21 10.36 7.69
CA LEU A 356 2.91 9.02 7.20
C LEU A 356 3.94 8.51 6.17
N ILE A 357 4.38 9.37 5.26
CA ILE A 357 5.44 9.03 4.29
C ILE A 357 6.75 8.70 5.04
N ALA A 358 7.08 9.45 6.09
CA ALA A 358 8.30 9.24 6.87
C ALA A 358 8.27 7.94 7.70
N GLU A 359 7.11 7.37 7.99
CA GLU A 359 6.99 6.09 8.69
C GLU A 359 7.49 4.91 7.86
N HIS A 360 7.36 4.94 6.53
CA HIS A 360 7.76 3.89 5.58
C HIS A 360 7.29 2.49 5.98
N THR A 361 6.08 2.37 6.51
CA THR A 361 5.44 1.10 6.88
C THR A 361 4.31 0.78 5.91
N GLU A 362 3.95 -0.49 5.78
CA GLU A 362 2.78 -0.90 5.00
C GLU A 362 1.48 -0.27 5.55
N GLU A 363 1.39 -0.18 6.89
CA GLU A 363 0.25 0.47 7.53
C GLU A 363 0.17 1.95 7.18
N SER A 364 1.30 2.68 7.16
CA SER A 364 1.31 4.09 6.77
C SER A 364 0.99 4.27 5.29
N MET A 365 1.41 3.35 4.41
CA MET A 365 1.03 3.36 2.99
C MET A 365 -0.48 3.14 2.81
N THR A 366 -1.06 2.17 3.52
CA THR A 366 -2.52 1.96 3.51
C THR A 366 -3.28 3.20 4.02
N ARG A 367 -2.76 3.90 5.02
CA ARG A 367 -3.35 5.15 5.52
C ARG A 367 -3.28 6.27 4.48
N LEU A 368 -2.17 6.37 3.75
CA LEU A 368 -2.03 7.31 2.62
C LEU A 368 -3.04 7.01 1.52
N GLU A 369 -3.20 5.75 1.10
CA GLU A 369 -4.22 5.35 0.14
C GLU A 369 -5.64 5.73 0.60
N ASN A 370 -5.94 5.61 1.90
CA ASN A 370 -7.23 6.00 2.45
C ASN A 370 -7.43 7.54 2.43
N ILE A 371 -6.39 8.32 2.70
CA ILE A 371 -6.44 9.79 2.63
C ILE A 371 -6.63 10.24 1.17
N ASP A 372 -5.94 9.62 0.23
CA ASP A 372 -6.12 9.86 -1.20
C ASP A 372 -7.55 9.53 -1.65
N GLU A 373 -8.13 8.46 -1.11
CA GLU A 373 -9.51 8.09 -1.42
C GLU A 373 -10.52 9.09 -0.84
N LEU A 374 -10.26 9.65 0.35
CA LEU A 374 -11.08 10.76 0.88
C LEU A 374 -10.93 12.01 -0.01
N ARG A 375 -9.72 12.28 -0.53
CA ARG A 375 -9.49 13.36 -1.51
C ARG A 375 -10.33 13.15 -2.77
N ASN A 376 -10.36 11.90 -3.30
CA ASN A 376 -11.21 11.57 -4.45
C ASN A 376 -12.67 11.93 -4.17
N LYS A 377 -13.18 11.64 -2.96
CA LYS A 377 -14.54 12.01 -2.54
C LYS A 377 -14.76 13.52 -2.47
N VAL A 378 -13.77 14.27 -2.00
CA VAL A 378 -13.84 15.75 -1.98
C VAL A 378 -13.90 16.32 -3.40
N VAL A 379 -13.05 15.83 -4.31
CA VAL A 379 -13.03 16.26 -5.72
C VAL A 379 -14.37 15.92 -6.39
N GLU A 380 -14.88 14.70 -6.19
CA GLU A 380 -16.19 14.29 -6.70
C GLU A 380 -17.30 15.25 -6.24
N PHE A 381 -17.32 15.53 -4.92
CA PHE A 381 -18.32 16.43 -4.34
C PHE A 381 -18.27 17.84 -4.96
N VAL A 382 -17.08 18.38 -5.17
CA VAL A 382 -16.87 19.69 -5.81
C VAL A 382 -17.32 19.66 -7.27
N ASP A 383 -17.00 18.59 -8.01
CA ASP A 383 -17.39 18.43 -9.42
C ASP A 383 -18.92 18.31 -9.60
N GLU A 384 -19.60 17.67 -8.65
CA GLU A 384 -21.06 17.44 -8.70
C GLU A 384 -21.89 18.61 -8.14
N ASN A 385 -21.30 19.46 -7.28
CA ASN A 385 -21.99 20.48 -6.52
C ASN A 385 -21.26 21.84 -6.58
N GLU A 386 -21.40 22.58 -7.67
CA GLU A 386 -20.68 23.86 -7.89
C GLU A 386 -20.93 24.94 -6.81
N GLU A 387 -22.09 24.91 -6.13
CA GLU A 387 -22.49 25.90 -5.12
C GLU A 387 -22.40 25.38 -3.67
N ALA A 388 -22.15 24.08 -3.47
CA ALA A 388 -22.11 23.48 -2.14
C ALA A 388 -20.74 23.65 -1.46
N GLY A 389 -20.76 23.97 -0.18
CA GLY A 389 -19.58 24.23 0.62
C GLY A 389 -19.18 23.08 1.55
N LEU A 390 -18.27 23.40 2.47
CA LEU A 390 -17.77 22.44 3.46
C LEU A 390 -18.86 21.87 4.37
N SER A 391 -19.90 22.66 4.69
CA SER A 391 -20.99 22.20 5.55
C SER A 391 -21.76 21.06 4.91
N GLU A 392 -22.16 21.23 3.66
CA GLU A 392 -22.92 20.26 2.88
C GLU A 392 -22.12 18.97 2.67
N PHE A 393 -20.81 19.08 2.40
CA PHE A 393 -19.91 17.94 2.33
C PHE A 393 -19.89 17.14 3.63
N LEU A 394 -19.77 17.82 4.78
CA LEU A 394 -19.76 17.16 6.09
C LEU A 394 -21.10 16.52 6.45
N GLU A 395 -22.23 17.11 6.02
CA GLU A 395 -23.57 16.52 6.18
C GLU A 395 -23.71 15.24 5.36
N GLU A 396 -23.26 15.21 4.12
CA GLU A 396 -23.27 14.01 3.27
C GLU A 396 -22.45 12.88 3.90
N ILE A 397 -21.24 13.19 4.37
CA ILE A 397 -20.37 12.19 5.04
C ILE A 397 -21.03 11.67 6.33
N ALA A 398 -21.67 12.54 7.11
CA ALA A 398 -22.34 12.13 8.34
C ALA A 398 -23.50 11.16 8.05
N LEU A 399 -24.31 11.44 7.05
CA LEU A 399 -25.43 10.59 6.65
C LEU A 399 -24.96 9.17 6.26
N VAL A 400 -23.90 9.07 5.45
CA VAL A 400 -23.34 7.77 5.04
C VAL A 400 -22.77 7.02 6.25
N SER A 401 -22.02 7.71 7.11
CA SER A 401 -21.38 7.09 8.30
C SER A 401 -22.41 6.57 9.32
N ASP A 402 -23.53 7.26 9.52
CA ASP A 402 -24.57 6.87 10.46
C ASP A 402 -25.36 5.64 9.96
N LEU A 403 -25.68 5.59 8.67
CA LEU A 403 -26.33 4.44 8.04
C LEU A 403 -25.44 3.20 8.06
N ASP A 404 -24.12 3.37 7.98
CA ASP A 404 -23.12 2.30 8.00
C ASP A 404 -23.04 1.57 9.36
N SER A 405 -23.50 2.20 10.44
CA SER A 405 -23.39 1.69 11.80
C SER A 405 -24.60 0.87 12.29
N MET A 406 -25.67 0.78 11.51
CA MET A 406 -27.00 0.36 12.00
C MET A 406 -27.30 -1.15 11.95
N SER A 407 -26.40 -2.04 11.54
CA SER A 407 -26.72 -3.47 11.33
C SER A 407 -25.93 -4.40 12.24
N GLU A 408 -26.62 -5.11 13.15
CA GLU A 408 -26.07 -6.18 14.00
C GLU A 408 -26.39 -7.61 13.49
N ASP A 409 -27.07 -7.77 12.34
CA ASP A 409 -27.46 -9.08 11.80
C ASP A 409 -26.29 -9.79 11.11
N ASP A 410 -26.15 -11.10 11.32
CA ASP A 410 -25.13 -11.93 10.65
C ASP A 410 -25.41 -12.15 9.15
N ASN A 411 -26.61 -11.80 8.67
CA ASN A 411 -26.97 -11.92 7.26
C ASN A 411 -26.58 -10.66 6.47
N GLN A 412 -25.27 -10.48 6.27
CA GLN A 412 -24.68 -9.31 5.63
C GLN A 412 -23.73 -9.73 4.50
N VAL A 413 -23.63 -8.90 3.44
CA VAL A 413 -22.60 -9.04 2.41
C VAL A 413 -21.23 -8.76 3.03
N LYS A 414 -20.25 -9.60 2.70
CA LYS A 414 -18.90 -9.47 3.24
C LYS A 414 -18.01 -8.71 2.28
N LEU A 415 -17.49 -7.57 2.70
CA LEU A 415 -16.53 -6.76 1.97
C LEU A 415 -15.13 -6.98 2.57
N MET A 416 -14.14 -7.36 1.75
CA MET A 416 -12.78 -7.59 2.24
C MET A 416 -11.74 -7.50 1.14
N THR A 417 -10.47 -7.30 1.54
CA THR A 417 -9.37 -7.42 0.59
C THR A 417 -9.19 -8.88 0.16
N LEU A 418 -8.61 -9.08 -1.01
CA LEU A 418 -8.24 -10.41 -1.51
C LEU A 418 -7.34 -11.16 -0.51
N HIS A 419 -6.42 -10.46 0.18
CA HIS A 419 -5.58 -11.04 1.22
C HIS A 419 -6.39 -11.56 2.42
N SER A 420 -7.37 -10.78 2.86
CA SER A 420 -8.25 -11.17 3.99
C SER A 420 -9.19 -12.33 3.64
N ALA A 421 -9.39 -12.60 2.35
CA ALA A 421 -10.23 -13.70 1.89
C ALA A 421 -9.51 -15.06 1.91
N LYS A 422 -8.18 -15.10 2.11
CA LYS A 422 -7.44 -16.37 2.23
C LYS A 422 -8.00 -17.20 3.39
N GLY A 423 -8.19 -18.50 3.14
CA GLY A 423 -8.80 -19.43 4.10
C GLY A 423 -10.33 -19.41 4.15
N LEU A 424 -10.99 -18.42 3.53
CA LEU A 424 -12.45 -18.33 3.48
C LEU A 424 -13.02 -18.91 2.17
N GLU A 425 -14.35 -19.09 2.13
CA GLU A 425 -15.06 -19.54 0.93
C GLU A 425 -16.51 -19.02 0.93
N PHE A 426 -17.02 -18.71 -0.27
CA PHE A 426 -18.34 -18.13 -0.43
C PHE A 426 -19.03 -18.70 -1.68
N PRO A 427 -20.36 -18.96 -1.61
CA PRO A 427 -21.11 -19.38 -2.78
C PRO A 427 -21.02 -18.40 -3.97
N TYR A 428 -21.05 -17.10 -3.71
CA TYR A 428 -21.03 -16.04 -4.73
C TYR A 428 -19.94 -15.03 -4.39
N VAL A 429 -19.01 -14.85 -5.31
CA VAL A 429 -17.87 -13.93 -5.15
C VAL A 429 -17.86 -12.89 -6.25
N PHE A 430 -17.73 -11.64 -5.86
CA PHE A 430 -17.44 -10.50 -6.74
C PHE A 430 -15.97 -10.10 -6.53
N ILE A 431 -15.20 -9.96 -7.61
CA ILE A 431 -13.85 -9.36 -7.56
C ILE A 431 -13.93 -8.09 -8.38
N CYS A 432 -13.78 -6.94 -7.70
CA CYS A 432 -13.92 -5.62 -8.29
C CYS A 432 -12.55 -4.97 -8.54
N GLY A 433 -12.49 -4.04 -9.49
CA GLY A 433 -11.27 -3.32 -9.83
C GLY A 433 -10.28 -4.16 -10.61
N MET A 434 -10.76 -5.02 -11.51
CA MET A 434 -9.92 -5.87 -12.38
C MET A 434 -9.29 -5.04 -13.52
N GLU A 435 -8.38 -4.14 -13.15
CA GLU A 435 -7.71 -3.18 -14.02
C GLU A 435 -6.20 -3.19 -13.78
N ASP A 436 -5.38 -3.12 -14.83
CA ASP A 436 -3.93 -2.90 -14.68
C ASP A 436 -3.71 -1.57 -13.94
N ARG A 437 -2.81 -1.53 -12.95
CA ARG A 437 -2.50 -0.50 -11.95
C ARG A 437 -3.37 -0.52 -10.68
N VAL A 438 -4.53 -1.18 -10.70
CA VAL A 438 -5.34 -1.48 -9.52
C VAL A 438 -5.09 -2.92 -9.09
N PHE A 439 -5.37 -3.87 -9.99
CA PHE A 439 -5.10 -5.28 -9.80
C PHE A 439 -4.74 -5.98 -11.12
N PRO A 440 -3.45 -6.24 -11.37
CA PRO A 440 -2.30 -6.05 -10.47
C PRO A 440 -1.99 -4.59 -10.16
N SER A 441 -1.38 -4.37 -8.98
CA SER A 441 -1.03 -3.04 -8.51
C SER A 441 0.00 -2.34 -9.42
N GLY A 442 -0.06 -1.00 -9.47
CA GLY A 442 0.92 -0.22 -10.23
C GLY A 442 2.37 -0.46 -9.78
N MET A 443 2.58 -0.69 -8.48
CA MET A 443 3.90 -1.02 -7.93
C MET A 443 4.42 -2.36 -8.47
N ALA A 444 3.58 -3.39 -8.51
CA ALA A 444 3.98 -4.70 -9.03
C ALA A 444 4.28 -4.67 -10.53
N LEU A 445 3.51 -3.86 -11.30
CA LEU A 445 3.73 -3.69 -12.73
C LEU A 445 5.03 -2.97 -13.08
N ASN A 446 5.47 -2.04 -12.22
CA ASN A 446 6.68 -1.25 -12.43
C ASN A 446 7.88 -1.79 -11.64
N SER A 447 7.71 -2.91 -10.93
CA SER A 447 8.79 -3.53 -10.16
C SER A 447 9.82 -4.18 -11.08
N ASP A 448 11.10 -4.00 -10.75
CA ASP A 448 12.20 -4.76 -11.35
C ASP A 448 12.25 -6.23 -10.86
N ASP A 449 11.47 -6.56 -9.82
CA ASP A 449 11.36 -7.92 -9.28
C ASP A 449 10.29 -8.69 -10.04
N PRO A 450 10.66 -9.71 -10.84
CA PRO A 450 9.70 -10.51 -11.60
C PRO A 450 8.70 -11.23 -10.69
N ASP A 451 9.10 -11.55 -9.46
CA ASP A 451 8.24 -12.23 -8.49
C ASP A 451 7.08 -11.35 -8.00
N ALA A 452 7.17 -10.01 -8.14
CA ALA A 452 6.11 -9.10 -7.71
C ALA A 452 4.81 -9.30 -8.50
N LEU A 453 4.90 -9.50 -9.81
CA LEU A 453 3.73 -9.80 -10.65
C LEU A 453 3.22 -11.23 -10.40
N GLU A 454 4.12 -12.17 -10.15
CA GLU A 454 3.73 -13.54 -9.81
C GLU A 454 2.95 -13.60 -8.48
N GLU A 455 3.33 -12.80 -7.49
CA GLU A 455 2.60 -12.70 -6.23
C GLU A 455 1.20 -12.12 -6.43
N GLU A 456 1.04 -11.05 -7.22
CA GLU A 456 -0.27 -10.51 -7.59
C GLU A 456 -1.13 -11.57 -8.32
N ARG A 457 -0.51 -12.40 -9.17
CA ARG A 457 -1.23 -13.50 -9.85
C ARG A 457 -1.65 -14.62 -8.89
N ARG A 458 -0.83 -14.95 -7.88
CA ARG A 458 -1.23 -15.86 -6.79
C ARG A 458 -2.40 -15.26 -6.00
N LEU A 459 -2.40 -13.96 -5.77
CA LEU A 459 -3.50 -13.27 -5.11
C LEU A 459 -4.79 -13.33 -5.95
N CYS A 460 -4.70 -13.20 -7.27
CA CYS A 460 -5.82 -13.40 -8.18
C CYS A 460 -6.34 -14.84 -8.13
N TYR A 461 -5.45 -15.82 -8.18
CA TYR A 461 -5.77 -17.23 -8.01
C TYR A 461 -6.48 -17.51 -6.69
N VAL A 462 -5.98 -16.94 -5.58
CA VAL A 462 -6.64 -17.04 -4.27
C VAL A 462 -8.04 -16.46 -4.35
N GLY A 463 -8.22 -15.26 -4.91
CA GLY A 463 -9.54 -14.62 -5.04
C GLY A 463 -10.54 -15.47 -5.84
N ILE A 464 -10.13 -15.96 -7.00
CA ILE A 464 -10.97 -16.82 -7.86
C ILE A 464 -11.38 -18.09 -7.11
N THR A 465 -10.46 -18.74 -6.42
CA THR A 465 -10.70 -20.00 -5.70
C THR A 465 -11.51 -19.83 -4.40
N ARG A 466 -11.88 -18.59 -4.02
CA ARG A 466 -12.84 -18.36 -2.91
C ARG A 466 -14.28 -18.62 -3.35
N ALA A 467 -14.57 -18.58 -4.65
CA ALA A 467 -15.91 -18.82 -5.18
C ALA A 467 -16.24 -20.32 -5.24
N MET A 468 -17.44 -20.66 -4.77
CA MET A 468 -17.95 -22.04 -4.85
C MET A 468 -18.83 -22.25 -6.08
N LYS A 469 -19.82 -21.36 -6.30
CA LYS A 469 -20.88 -21.52 -7.32
C LYS A 469 -20.76 -20.55 -8.48
N LYS A 470 -20.51 -19.26 -8.17
CA LYS A 470 -20.50 -18.21 -9.18
C LYS A 470 -19.45 -17.18 -8.90
N LEU A 471 -18.71 -16.78 -9.94
CA LEU A 471 -17.71 -15.73 -9.93
C LEU A 471 -18.17 -14.58 -10.83
N TYR A 472 -18.16 -13.37 -10.28
CA TYR A 472 -18.38 -12.11 -10.97
C TYR A 472 -17.09 -11.29 -10.93
N LEU A 473 -16.65 -10.82 -12.07
CA LEU A 473 -15.47 -9.99 -12.24
C LEU A 473 -15.91 -8.65 -12.82
N SER A 474 -15.37 -7.56 -12.32
CA SER A 474 -15.70 -6.22 -12.82
C SER A 474 -14.48 -5.31 -12.89
N ALA A 475 -14.55 -4.35 -13.83
CA ALA A 475 -13.52 -3.35 -14.07
C ALA A 475 -14.17 -2.01 -14.45
N ALA A 476 -13.53 -0.89 -14.08
CA ALA A 476 -13.88 0.43 -14.57
C ALA A 476 -12.93 0.85 -15.70
N ARG A 477 -13.42 1.60 -16.69
CA ARG A 477 -12.58 2.20 -17.74
C ARG A 477 -11.81 3.39 -17.21
N GLU A 478 -12.48 4.18 -16.40
CA GLU A 478 -11.93 5.35 -15.74
C GLU A 478 -12.15 5.22 -14.24
N ARG A 479 -11.13 5.55 -13.48
CA ARG A 479 -11.18 5.56 -12.02
C ARG A 479 -10.54 6.83 -11.48
N MET A 480 -11.12 7.39 -10.43
CA MET A 480 -10.51 8.49 -9.71
C MET A 480 -9.32 7.98 -8.89
N MET A 481 -8.15 8.50 -9.14
CA MET A 481 -6.93 8.19 -8.41
C MET A 481 -6.15 9.46 -8.13
N HIS A 482 -5.84 9.74 -6.87
CA HIS A 482 -5.15 10.97 -6.44
C HIS A 482 -5.80 12.25 -6.98
N GLY A 483 -7.14 12.32 -6.93
CA GLY A 483 -7.93 13.46 -7.42
C GLY A 483 -7.93 13.66 -8.94
N ASN A 484 -7.50 12.66 -9.73
CA ASN A 484 -7.53 12.72 -11.19
C ASN A 484 -8.24 11.49 -11.75
N ARG A 485 -9.00 11.68 -12.84
CA ARG A 485 -9.58 10.57 -13.58
C ARG A 485 -8.50 9.93 -14.44
N ILE A 486 -8.24 8.66 -14.19
CA ILE A 486 -7.23 7.85 -14.90
C ILE A 486 -7.95 6.74 -15.64
N SER A 487 -7.68 6.64 -16.94
CA SER A 487 -8.12 5.50 -17.74
C SER A 487 -7.15 4.34 -17.57
N SER A 488 -7.68 3.16 -17.31
CA SER A 488 -6.91 1.93 -17.12
C SER A 488 -7.36 0.85 -18.07
N ASP A 489 -6.41 0.04 -18.50
CA ASP A 489 -6.70 -1.19 -19.26
C ASP A 489 -7.32 -2.25 -18.34
N VAL A 490 -8.18 -3.11 -18.91
CA VAL A 490 -8.66 -4.31 -18.21
C VAL A 490 -7.45 -5.14 -17.77
N SER A 491 -7.52 -5.64 -16.54
CA SER A 491 -6.47 -6.48 -15.95
C SER A 491 -5.97 -7.58 -16.89
N ARG A 492 -4.67 -7.76 -16.92
CA ARG A 492 -4.05 -8.89 -17.64
C ARG A 492 -4.57 -10.24 -17.16
N PHE A 493 -4.95 -10.35 -15.89
CA PHE A 493 -5.49 -11.59 -15.33
C PHE A 493 -6.83 -12.00 -15.97
N ILE A 494 -7.66 -11.04 -16.37
CA ILE A 494 -8.88 -11.33 -17.14
C ILE A 494 -8.56 -11.95 -18.50
N ARG A 495 -7.47 -11.50 -19.12
CA ARG A 495 -7.05 -11.97 -20.46
C ARG A 495 -6.35 -13.34 -20.41
N GLU A 496 -5.83 -13.72 -19.24
CA GLU A 496 -5.27 -15.05 -18.98
C GLU A 496 -6.36 -16.12 -18.82
N ILE A 497 -7.63 -15.73 -18.61
CA ILE A 497 -8.77 -16.65 -18.56
C ILE A 497 -9.28 -16.93 -19.97
N PRO A 498 -9.42 -18.19 -20.37
CA PRO A 498 -9.96 -18.57 -21.68
C PRO A 498 -11.34 -17.96 -21.94
N PRO A 499 -11.59 -17.31 -23.10
CA PRO A 499 -12.86 -16.68 -23.43
C PRO A 499 -14.08 -17.58 -23.31
N LEU A 500 -13.92 -18.88 -23.55
CA LEU A 500 -15.00 -19.88 -23.48
C LEU A 500 -15.61 -20.03 -22.07
N LEU A 501 -14.87 -19.63 -21.02
CA LEU A 501 -15.33 -19.70 -19.63
C LEU A 501 -16.24 -18.53 -19.24
N PHE A 502 -16.30 -17.47 -20.05
CA PHE A 502 -17.16 -16.31 -19.81
C PHE A 502 -18.56 -16.46 -20.41
N GLU A 503 -19.54 -15.79 -19.80
CA GLU A 503 -20.94 -15.74 -20.32
C GLU A 503 -20.99 -15.10 -21.71
N HIS A 504 -20.24 -14.00 -21.92
CA HIS A 504 -20.15 -13.26 -23.17
C HIS A 504 -18.84 -13.56 -23.92
N GLU A 505 -18.68 -14.81 -24.34
CA GLU A 505 -17.49 -15.34 -25.02
C GLU A 505 -17.04 -14.49 -26.22
N ALA A 506 -18.00 -14.02 -27.04
CA ALA A 506 -17.72 -13.24 -28.24
C ALA A 506 -17.06 -11.89 -27.91
N ASP A 507 -17.52 -11.23 -26.85
CA ASP A 507 -16.97 -9.94 -26.39
C ASP A 507 -15.55 -10.11 -25.88
N MET A 508 -15.31 -11.19 -25.15
CA MET A 508 -13.98 -11.53 -24.64
C MET A 508 -12.99 -11.87 -25.76
N ARG A 509 -13.43 -12.60 -26.79
CA ARG A 509 -12.62 -12.87 -27.99
C ARG A 509 -12.29 -11.58 -28.76
N ASN A 510 -13.24 -10.65 -28.86
CA ASN A 510 -13.04 -9.37 -29.52
C ASN A 510 -12.07 -8.47 -28.72
N MET A 511 -12.14 -8.48 -27.38
CA MET A 511 -11.21 -7.77 -26.51
C MET A 511 -9.77 -8.28 -26.69
N ALA A 512 -9.57 -9.59 -26.73
CA ALA A 512 -8.25 -10.18 -26.98
C ALA A 512 -7.68 -9.77 -28.35
N LYS A 513 -8.49 -9.83 -29.43
CA LYS A 513 -8.08 -9.46 -30.79
C LYS A 513 -7.74 -7.98 -30.97
N ARG A 514 -8.49 -7.06 -30.34
CA ARG A 514 -8.21 -5.60 -30.43
C ARG A 514 -6.81 -5.29 -29.97
N ARG A 515 -6.33 -5.88 -28.91
CA ARG A 515 -4.99 -5.61 -28.38
C ARG A 515 -3.88 -6.25 -29.22
N GLU A 516 -4.10 -7.41 -29.83
CA GLU A 516 -3.13 -7.96 -30.78
C GLU A 516 -2.91 -7.00 -31.96
N THR A 517 -3.98 -6.39 -32.47
CA THR A 517 -3.89 -5.36 -33.52
C THR A 517 -3.25 -4.06 -33.01
N GLU A 518 -3.57 -3.59 -31.82
CA GLU A 518 -2.97 -2.39 -31.22
C GLU A 518 -1.50 -2.58 -30.88
N SER A 519 -1.07 -3.76 -30.42
CA SER A 519 0.33 -4.07 -30.17
C SER A 519 1.15 -4.13 -31.47
N VAL A 520 0.57 -4.67 -32.54
CA VAL A 520 1.18 -4.69 -33.88
C VAL A 520 1.25 -3.26 -34.46
N ASP A 521 0.23 -2.46 -34.27
CA ASP A 521 0.21 -1.07 -34.73
C ASP A 521 1.19 -0.18 -33.93
N ARG A 522 1.36 -0.37 -32.62
CA ARG A 522 2.40 0.29 -31.83
C ARG A 522 3.79 -0.12 -32.29
N TYR A 523 4.01 -1.41 -32.54
CA TYR A 523 5.29 -1.90 -33.06
C TYR A 523 5.61 -1.30 -34.44
N ASN A 524 4.61 -1.21 -35.32
CA ASN A 524 4.75 -0.64 -36.67
C ASN A 524 4.89 0.88 -36.70
N ARG A 525 4.41 1.62 -35.67
CA ARG A 525 4.55 3.09 -35.57
C ARG A 525 5.84 3.54 -34.93
N GLY A 526 6.68 2.64 -34.43
CA GLY A 526 7.93 3.01 -33.76
C GLY A 526 7.77 3.67 -32.40
N ASP A 527 6.56 3.64 -31.80
CA ASP A 527 6.24 4.25 -30.50
C ASP A 527 6.76 3.44 -29.29
N LEU A 528 7.86 2.70 -29.47
CA LEU A 528 8.50 1.92 -28.41
C LEU A 528 9.23 2.79 -27.36
N TYR A 529 9.17 4.13 -27.49
CA TYR A 529 9.96 5.02 -26.64
C TYR A 529 9.18 6.15 -25.94
N SER A 530 7.86 6.09 -25.79
CA SER A 530 7.12 7.12 -25.07
C SER A 530 6.44 6.71 -23.77
N ASP A 531 6.68 5.49 -23.26
CA ASP A 531 6.05 5.03 -22.02
C ASP A 531 7.06 4.86 -20.85
N SER A 532 8.12 5.69 -20.83
CA SER A 532 9.10 5.71 -19.73
C SER A 532 9.10 7.03 -18.96
N SER A 533 7.93 7.50 -18.51
CA SER A 533 7.92 8.60 -17.55
C SER A 533 6.81 8.48 -16.51
N TYR A 534 6.82 7.36 -15.76
CA TYR A 534 6.24 7.32 -14.42
C TYR A 534 7.14 6.46 -13.54
N GLY A 535 8.36 6.96 -13.32
CA GLY A 535 9.12 6.60 -12.14
C GLY A 535 8.41 7.23 -10.95
N SER A 536 8.04 6.42 -9.97
CA SER A 536 7.56 6.87 -8.70
C SER A 536 8.67 7.64 -7.97
N SER A 537 8.81 8.90 -8.27
CA SER A 537 9.24 9.87 -7.30
C SER A 537 7.99 10.67 -6.96
N TYR A 538 7.58 10.64 -5.71
CA TYR A 538 6.65 11.60 -5.15
C TYR A 538 7.27 13.00 -5.29
N ASN A 539 7.21 13.53 -6.51
CA ASN A 539 7.51 14.92 -6.82
C ASN A 539 6.18 15.57 -7.20
N TYR A 540 5.44 15.93 -6.17
CA TYR A 540 4.35 16.88 -6.27
C TYR A 540 4.91 18.17 -6.87
N LYS A 541 4.55 18.47 -8.12
CA LYS A 541 4.63 19.82 -8.67
C LYS A 541 3.25 20.44 -8.54
N PRO A 542 3.10 21.53 -7.79
CA PRO A 542 1.83 22.26 -7.77
C PRO A 542 1.48 22.68 -9.19
N ARG A 543 0.28 22.31 -9.63
CA ARG A 543 -0.30 22.83 -10.86
C ARG A 543 -0.56 24.32 -10.68
N THR A 544 0.11 25.17 -11.40
CA THR A 544 -0.34 26.54 -11.63
C THR A 544 -1.64 26.49 -12.43
N PRO A 545 -2.71 27.16 -11.99
CA PRO A 545 -3.92 27.29 -12.78
C PRO A 545 -3.62 28.15 -14.01
N GLY A 546 -3.63 27.54 -15.18
CA GLY A 546 -3.60 28.29 -16.43
C GLY A 546 -4.98 28.81 -16.74
N LYS A 547 -5.24 30.09 -16.44
CA LYS A 547 -6.15 30.92 -17.20
C LYS A 547 -5.65 32.36 -17.15
N GLU A 548 -5.20 32.81 -18.31
CA GLU A 548 -5.06 34.23 -18.60
C GLU A 548 -6.41 34.92 -18.43
N TYR A 549 -6.53 35.76 -17.42
CA TYR A 549 -7.36 36.92 -17.44
C TYR A 549 -6.51 38.07 -16.89
N GLY A 550 -6.20 39.01 -17.83
CA GLY A 550 -5.46 40.19 -17.47
C GLY A 550 -6.27 41.07 -16.54
N GLN A 551 -5.75 41.25 -15.33
CA GLN A 551 -5.93 42.48 -14.57
C GLN A 551 -4.72 42.71 -13.66
N LYS A 552 -4.29 43.96 -13.65
CA LYS A 552 -3.08 44.49 -13.04
C LYS A 552 -3.06 44.28 -11.52
N ASN A 553 -2.02 43.66 -11.01
CA ASN A 553 -1.75 43.54 -9.61
C ASN A 553 -0.95 44.77 -9.09
N PRO A 554 -1.45 45.56 -8.13
CA PRO A 554 -0.78 46.80 -7.67
C PRO A 554 0.28 46.61 -6.59
N TYR A 555 0.70 45.41 -6.26
CA TYR A 555 1.68 45.17 -5.17
C TYR A 555 2.96 44.47 -5.64
N SER A 556 3.58 44.93 -6.72
CA SER A 556 4.94 44.54 -7.09
C SER A 556 5.91 45.70 -6.99
N SER A 557 6.10 46.25 -5.79
CA SER A 557 7.15 47.22 -5.56
C SER A 557 7.69 47.14 -4.14
N TYR A 558 8.42 46.10 -3.82
CA TYR A 558 9.45 46.13 -2.76
C TYR A 558 10.38 44.91 -2.90
N ALA A 559 11.21 44.92 -3.91
CA ALA A 559 12.44 44.15 -3.94
C ALA A 559 13.53 44.99 -4.63
N ARG A 560 14.14 45.89 -3.86
CA ARG A 560 15.40 46.52 -4.26
C ARG A 560 16.40 46.46 -3.14
N GLN A 561 17.36 45.58 -3.32
CA GLN A 561 18.77 45.63 -2.89
C GLN A 561 19.17 46.55 -1.75
N LYS A 562 19.76 45.98 -0.69
CA LYS A 562 21.01 46.47 -0.15
C LYS A 562 21.87 45.34 0.41
N SER A 563 23.03 45.17 -0.20
CA SER A 563 24.18 44.45 0.31
C SER A 563 24.75 45.18 1.52
N TYR A 564 25.16 44.47 2.56
CA TYR A 564 26.36 44.76 3.37
C TYR A 564 26.61 43.67 4.43
N GLY A 565 27.81 43.11 4.42
CA GLY A 565 28.62 42.77 5.59
C GLY A 565 28.39 41.45 6.31
N GLN A 566 29.26 40.50 6.05
CA GLN A 566 29.63 39.42 6.99
C GLN A 566 30.34 40.01 8.25
N PRO A 567 30.57 39.27 9.37
CA PRO A 567 30.39 37.84 9.65
C PRO A 567 29.82 37.52 11.05
N SER A 568 29.35 36.34 11.32
CA SER A 568 29.81 35.45 12.41
C SER A 568 28.85 34.27 12.66
N THR A 569 29.38 33.10 12.52
CA THR A 569 29.25 31.85 13.30
C THR A 569 27.96 31.57 14.06
N GLN A 570 27.13 30.63 13.54
CA GLN A 570 26.64 29.48 14.30
C GLN A 570 25.90 28.46 13.33
N PRO A 571 25.79 27.18 13.68
CA PRO A 571 25.68 26.09 12.71
C PRO A 571 24.25 25.92 12.20
N ALA A 572 24.09 25.98 10.90
CA ALA A 572 22.87 25.62 10.20
C ALA A 572 22.77 24.10 10.07
N PHE A 573 21.74 23.51 10.63
CA PHE A 573 21.23 22.19 10.24
C PHE A 573 20.57 22.33 8.86
N GLY A 574 20.98 21.48 7.92
CA GLY A 574 20.42 21.43 6.59
C GLY A 574 21.46 21.63 5.48
N LYS A 575 22.40 20.69 5.34
CA LYS A 575 23.23 20.63 4.13
C LYS A 575 22.43 19.90 3.05
N ALA A 576 22.03 20.66 2.03
CA ALA A 576 21.77 20.09 0.72
C ALA A 576 22.96 19.24 0.30
N PHE A 577 22.73 18.00 -0.13
CA PHE A 577 23.74 17.15 -0.70
C PHE A 577 24.25 17.79 -1.99
N VAL A 578 25.41 18.38 -1.93
CA VAL A 578 26.21 18.66 -3.13
C VAL A 578 26.88 17.32 -3.46
N VAL A 579 26.36 16.62 -4.45
CA VAL A 579 27.08 15.53 -5.10
C VAL A 579 28.32 16.17 -5.71
N SER A 580 29.49 15.91 -5.14
CA SER A 580 30.76 16.24 -5.78
C SER A 580 30.74 15.54 -7.14
N ALA A 581 31.01 16.29 -8.20
CA ALA A 581 31.15 15.76 -9.55
C ALA A 581 32.08 14.55 -9.48
N SER A 582 31.57 13.35 -9.76
CA SER A 582 32.39 12.15 -9.86
C SER A 582 33.37 12.36 -10.99
N GLY A 583 34.63 12.05 -10.74
CA GLY A 583 35.66 12.07 -11.80
C GLY A 583 35.22 11.14 -12.96
N LYS A 584 35.83 11.33 -14.14
CA LYS A 584 35.64 10.43 -15.30
C LYS A 584 35.69 8.96 -14.83
N PRO A 585 34.72 8.11 -15.20
CA PRO A 585 34.74 6.69 -14.83
C PRO A 585 36.01 6.02 -15.38
N ASP A 586 36.43 4.95 -14.73
CA ASP A 586 37.68 4.19 -15.02
C ASP A 586 37.53 3.20 -16.21
N TYR A 587 36.41 3.26 -16.92
CA TYR A 587 36.13 2.46 -18.12
C TYR A 587 35.77 3.37 -19.31
N GLU A 588 35.99 2.85 -20.52
CA GLU A 588 35.77 3.54 -21.80
C GLU A 588 34.88 2.71 -22.75
N VAL A 589 34.40 3.34 -23.83
CA VAL A 589 33.62 2.64 -24.87
C VAL A 589 34.43 1.46 -25.42
N GLY A 590 33.83 0.30 -25.46
CA GLY A 590 34.44 -0.98 -25.84
C GLY A 590 34.92 -1.82 -24.66
N ASP A 591 35.04 -1.28 -23.47
CA ASP A 591 35.45 -2.04 -22.28
C ASP A 591 34.40 -3.04 -21.83
N ARG A 592 34.85 -4.18 -21.32
CA ARG A 592 33.99 -5.13 -20.61
C ARG A 592 33.83 -4.67 -19.18
N VAL A 593 32.57 -4.54 -18.73
CA VAL A 593 32.22 -4.11 -17.39
C VAL A 593 31.27 -5.09 -16.73
N ARG A 594 31.32 -5.16 -15.42
CA ARG A 594 30.41 -6.00 -14.60
C ARG A 594 29.55 -5.12 -13.73
N HIS A 595 28.23 -5.32 -13.84
CA HIS A 595 27.21 -4.77 -12.96
C HIS A 595 26.71 -5.86 -12.00
N ILE A 596 26.42 -5.50 -10.74
CA ILE A 596 26.00 -6.47 -9.71
C ILE A 596 24.73 -7.22 -10.11
N LYS A 597 23.77 -6.51 -10.71
CA LYS A 597 22.45 -7.06 -11.07
C LYS A 597 22.39 -7.61 -12.51
N PHE A 598 23.05 -6.95 -13.47
CA PHE A 598 22.92 -7.27 -14.89
C PHE A 598 24.06 -8.17 -15.44
N GLY A 599 25.05 -8.47 -14.62
CA GLY A 599 26.15 -9.32 -15.02
C GLY A 599 27.21 -8.59 -15.84
N VAL A 600 27.85 -9.31 -16.78
CA VAL A 600 28.91 -8.77 -17.65
C VAL A 600 28.32 -8.22 -18.94
N GLY A 601 28.85 -7.09 -19.41
CA GLY A 601 28.44 -6.45 -20.66
C GLY A 601 29.55 -5.58 -21.23
N THR A 602 29.36 -5.06 -22.44
CA THR A 602 30.28 -4.17 -23.14
C THR A 602 29.74 -2.75 -23.14
N VAL A 603 30.57 -1.77 -22.82
CA VAL A 603 30.21 -0.34 -22.88
C VAL A 603 30.11 0.07 -24.36
N GLU A 604 28.90 0.45 -24.79
CA GLU A 604 28.65 0.90 -26.17
C GLU A 604 28.75 2.41 -26.32
N ASN A 605 28.36 3.16 -25.28
CA ASN A 605 28.43 4.62 -25.32
C ASN A 605 28.71 5.19 -23.92
N LEU A 606 29.45 6.33 -23.88
CA LEU A 606 29.77 7.08 -22.67
C LEU A 606 29.72 8.58 -22.98
N GLU A 607 28.66 9.23 -22.53
CA GLU A 607 28.41 10.66 -22.75
C GLU A 607 28.49 11.44 -21.45
N LYS A 608 29.04 12.64 -21.50
CA LYS A 608 29.07 13.54 -20.36
C LYS A 608 27.77 14.36 -20.31
N GLY A 609 26.92 14.07 -19.36
CA GLY A 609 25.74 14.88 -19.06
C GLY A 609 26.07 16.08 -18.16
N ASP A 610 25.07 16.91 -17.87
CA ASP A 610 25.21 18.15 -17.07
C ASP A 610 25.69 17.90 -15.62
N LYS A 611 25.40 16.74 -15.05
CA LYS A 611 25.70 16.40 -13.64
C LYS A 611 26.50 15.12 -13.45
N ASP A 612 26.50 14.20 -14.42
CA ASP A 612 27.16 12.90 -14.35
C ASP A 612 27.39 12.34 -15.77
N TYR A 613 28.20 11.29 -15.91
CA TYR A 613 28.36 10.56 -17.15
C TYR A 613 27.20 9.58 -17.35
N GLU A 614 26.59 9.60 -18.53
CA GLU A 614 25.65 8.56 -18.97
C GLU A 614 26.40 7.45 -19.69
N VAL A 615 26.23 6.22 -19.23
CA VAL A 615 26.87 5.04 -19.82
C VAL A 615 25.80 4.10 -20.37
N THR A 616 25.98 3.68 -21.62
CA THR A 616 25.18 2.64 -22.27
C THR A 616 25.98 1.37 -22.32
N VAL A 617 25.48 0.30 -21.73
CA VAL A 617 26.12 -1.01 -21.65
C VAL A 617 25.22 -2.06 -22.28
N ASN A 618 25.78 -2.87 -23.18
CA ASN A 618 25.11 -4.04 -23.73
C ASN A 618 25.52 -5.28 -22.91
N PHE A 619 24.61 -5.70 -22.04
CA PHE A 619 24.86 -6.85 -21.17
C PHE A 619 24.55 -8.17 -21.87
N ASP A 620 25.40 -9.16 -21.65
CA ASP A 620 25.32 -10.47 -22.32
C ASP A 620 24.00 -11.22 -22.05
N ARG A 621 23.31 -10.94 -20.93
CA ARG A 621 22.09 -11.64 -20.50
C ARG A 621 20.80 -10.83 -20.68
N CYS A 622 20.87 -9.51 -20.68
CA CYS A 622 19.65 -8.68 -20.64
C CYS A 622 19.67 -7.51 -21.64
N GLY A 623 20.62 -7.52 -22.61
CA GLY A 623 20.71 -6.53 -23.69
C GLY A 623 21.15 -5.14 -23.25
N VAL A 624 20.86 -4.14 -24.08
CA VAL A 624 21.34 -2.76 -23.89
C VAL A 624 20.63 -2.06 -22.76
N ARG A 625 21.40 -1.41 -21.87
CA ARG A 625 20.89 -0.58 -20.76
C ARG A 625 21.65 0.73 -20.68
N LYS A 626 20.92 1.84 -20.48
CA LYS A 626 21.46 3.17 -20.27
C LYS A 626 21.33 3.53 -18.78
N MET A 627 22.40 4.05 -18.16
CA MET A 627 22.46 4.36 -16.73
C MET A 627 23.46 5.48 -16.44
N PHE A 628 23.37 6.10 -15.25
CA PHE A 628 24.35 7.09 -14.82
C PHE A 628 25.53 6.41 -14.14
N ALA A 629 26.75 6.82 -14.50
CA ALA A 629 27.99 6.18 -14.09
C ALA A 629 28.17 6.15 -12.56
N SER A 630 27.79 7.22 -11.86
CA SER A 630 27.88 7.31 -10.39
C SER A 630 26.95 6.31 -9.66
N PHE A 631 25.82 5.95 -10.27
CA PHE A 631 24.84 5.02 -9.71
C PHE A 631 25.02 3.59 -10.20
N ALA A 632 25.59 3.41 -11.37
CA ALA A 632 25.73 2.12 -12.03
C ALA A 632 26.69 1.15 -11.33
N LYS A 633 27.59 1.64 -10.46
CA LYS A 633 28.61 0.83 -9.75
C LYS A 633 29.30 -0.21 -10.66
N LEU A 634 29.52 0.16 -11.92
CA LEU A 634 30.20 -0.69 -12.89
C LEU A 634 31.68 -0.86 -12.51
N LYS A 635 32.15 -2.07 -12.60
CA LYS A 635 33.58 -2.39 -12.43
C LYS A 635 34.11 -2.94 -13.74
N LYS A 636 35.30 -2.50 -14.15
CA LYS A 636 36.00 -3.07 -15.31
C LYS A 636 36.23 -4.56 -15.06
N SER A 637 35.85 -5.40 -16.01
CA SER A 637 36.06 -6.85 -15.98
C SER A 637 37.21 -7.16 -16.93
N GLU A 638 38.23 -7.85 -16.46
CA GLU A 638 39.32 -8.36 -17.30
C GLU A 638 38.83 -9.38 -18.32
#